data_3d048cd44c4163564006c39f09b4ece4
#
_entry.id   3d048cd44c4163564006c39f09b4ece4
#
_cell.length_a   1.000
_cell.length_b   1.000
_cell.length_c   1.000
_cell.angle_alpha   90.00
_cell.angle_beta   90.00
_cell.angle_gamma   90.00
#
_symmetry.space_group_name_H-M   'P 1'
#
loop_
_entity.id
_entity.type
_entity.pdbx_description
1 polymer ?
#
loop_
_entity_poly.entity_id
_entity_poly.type
_entity_poly.pdbx_seq_one_letter_code
_entity_poly.pdbx_strand_id
1 'polypeptide(L)'
;MQNTATPTHCPYCALQCGMNLTPALAGSAGTVEVTERADFPVNRGALCGKGRTAPAVLSSRVRLTSPLVRSAAGTLEEASWEGALDRIAERLLHTRVAHGPDAVGVFGGGGLTNEKAYALGKFARVVLGTSQIDYNGRFCMSSAAAAGTKAFGLDRGLPFPLEDIPKTGCVILVGSNPAETMPPSMRYFHELRENGGKLIVVDPRRTRTAEQADLHLAPRPGTDLALALGMLHLVVAEGRTDEAYIEERTHGWEEARAAAMAHWPEYVERITGVSVPELREAVRMFCEPQAAMVLTARGPEQQSKGTDTVGAWINLCLATGRAGRPLSGYGCLTGQGNGQGGREHGQKADQLPGYRKLDDPAARRHVAGVWGVDPDSLPGPGRSAYELLDALGGDVRALLLMGSNPVVSAPRAAHVEERIRSLDFLAVCDVVLSETAALADVVLPVTQWAEETGTTTNLEGRVLLRRQAVAPPPGVRSDLHVLHGLAARFGVEKGFPTDPEEVFEELRRASAGGLADYSGITYRRLAEENGVFWPCPAPDAALVDGGEDAAPDAPPEDDPAGEDDPAGEADFAPAPGTAPHPGTPRLFLDAFATPDGRARFVPVSHRPSAEEPDEEYPVLLTTGRVVAQYQSGAQTRRVDELNTAAPGPFVELHPRLAARLGVAEGDPVAVVSRRGRAVAPARLTTAIRPDTVFMPFHWPGAGRANTLTNPALDPTSRMPEFKVCAVRLEAVNSARVTGG
;
A
#
# COMPACT_ATOMS: atom_id res chain seq x y z
N MET A 1 3.63 -17.47 -36.44
CA MET A 1 3.95 -17.55 -35.00
C MET A 1 2.65 -17.90 -34.28
N GLN A 2 2.62 -19.00 -33.55
CA GLN A 2 1.46 -19.32 -32.71
C GLN A 2 1.25 -18.20 -31.71
N ASN A 3 0.06 -17.68 -31.64
CA ASN A 3 -0.35 -16.61 -30.71
C ASN A 3 -0.42 -17.19 -29.30
N THR A 4 0.75 -17.36 -28.65
CA THR A 4 0.84 -18.01 -27.34
C THR A 4 0.40 -17.03 -26.24
N ALA A 5 -0.59 -17.43 -25.47
CA ALA A 5 -1.04 -16.65 -24.33
C ALA A 5 0.06 -16.53 -23.26
N THR A 6 0.32 -15.33 -22.78
CA THR A 6 1.28 -15.06 -21.69
C THR A 6 0.54 -15.02 -20.36
N PRO A 7 0.80 -15.95 -19.44
CA PRO A 7 0.23 -15.92 -18.10
C PRO A 7 0.84 -14.75 -17.31
N THR A 8 -0.04 -13.96 -16.68
CA THR A 8 0.32 -12.77 -15.91
C THR A 8 -0.73 -12.50 -14.84
N HIS A 9 -0.68 -11.34 -14.21
CA HIS A 9 -1.67 -10.89 -13.23
C HIS A 9 -2.05 -9.42 -13.43
N CYS A 10 -3.24 -9.05 -12.93
CA CYS A 10 -3.81 -7.70 -13.02
C CYS A 10 -2.90 -6.67 -12.32
N PRO A 11 -2.67 -5.49 -12.91
CA PRO A 11 -1.77 -4.48 -12.34
C PRO A 11 -2.38 -3.62 -11.23
N TYR A 12 -3.70 -3.70 -11.01
CA TYR A 12 -4.39 -2.70 -10.18
C TYR A 12 -4.31 -2.98 -8.68
N CYS A 13 -5.27 -3.70 -8.12
CA CYS A 13 -5.34 -3.85 -6.66
C CYS A 13 -4.47 -5.01 -6.14
N ALA A 14 -4.25 -5.03 -4.82
CA ALA A 14 -3.40 -6.00 -4.15
C ALA A 14 -3.88 -7.46 -4.26
N LEU A 15 -5.09 -7.70 -4.78
CA LEU A 15 -5.56 -9.05 -5.10
C LEU A 15 -4.73 -9.67 -6.23
N GLN A 16 -4.29 -8.86 -7.21
CA GLN A 16 -3.46 -9.27 -8.34
C GLN A 16 -3.98 -10.53 -9.05
N CYS A 17 -5.23 -10.45 -9.50
CA CYS A 17 -5.95 -11.54 -10.17
C CYS A 17 -5.16 -12.09 -11.35
N GLY A 18 -4.96 -13.41 -11.40
CA GLY A 18 -4.34 -14.09 -12.53
C GLY A 18 -5.17 -13.95 -13.81
N MET A 19 -4.49 -13.67 -14.93
CA MET A 19 -5.05 -13.57 -16.27
C MET A 19 -4.04 -14.01 -17.30
N ASN A 20 -4.50 -14.30 -18.51
CA ASN A 20 -3.63 -14.49 -19.66
C ASN A 20 -3.79 -13.32 -20.63
N LEU A 21 -2.68 -12.91 -21.24
CA LEU A 21 -2.64 -11.92 -22.31
C LEU A 21 -2.25 -12.60 -23.61
N THR A 22 -3.09 -12.43 -24.62
CA THR A 22 -2.83 -12.91 -25.98
C THR A 22 -2.68 -11.69 -26.90
N PRO A 23 -1.61 -11.58 -27.70
CA PRO A 23 -1.50 -10.53 -28.69
C PRO A 23 -2.74 -10.49 -29.57
N ALA A 24 -3.35 -9.32 -29.75
CA ALA A 24 -4.55 -9.17 -30.54
C ALA A 24 -4.28 -9.48 -32.03
N LEU A 25 -5.26 -10.05 -32.72
CA LEU A 25 -5.16 -10.28 -34.17
C LEU A 25 -5.02 -8.95 -34.92
N ALA A 26 -4.27 -8.97 -36.02
CA ALA A 26 -4.11 -7.78 -36.87
C ALA A 26 -5.48 -7.26 -37.30
N GLY A 27 -5.79 -6.01 -36.97
CA GLY A 27 -7.07 -5.36 -37.26
C GLY A 27 -8.04 -5.26 -36.08
N SER A 28 -7.75 -5.85 -34.93
CA SER A 28 -8.53 -5.64 -33.71
C SER A 28 -8.17 -4.31 -33.02
N ALA A 29 -9.12 -3.76 -32.26
CA ALA A 29 -9.01 -2.42 -31.64
C ALA A 29 -8.04 -2.36 -30.44
N GLY A 30 -7.33 -3.42 -30.08
CA GLY A 30 -6.42 -3.49 -28.94
C GLY A 30 -5.09 -4.17 -29.27
N THR A 31 -4.09 -3.98 -28.43
CA THR A 31 -2.77 -4.62 -28.54
C THR A 31 -2.76 -6.03 -28.00
N VAL A 32 -3.59 -6.33 -27.01
CA VAL A 32 -3.73 -7.64 -26.36
C VAL A 32 -5.18 -7.90 -25.94
N GLU A 33 -5.55 -9.16 -25.89
CA GLU A 33 -6.80 -9.66 -25.33
C GLU A 33 -6.56 -10.29 -23.97
N VAL A 34 -7.49 -10.06 -23.02
CA VAL A 34 -7.47 -10.66 -21.70
C VAL A 34 -8.37 -11.88 -21.67
N THR A 35 -7.83 -13.01 -21.22
CA THR A 35 -8.63 -14.20 -20.91
C THR A 35 -8.44 -14.62 -19.45
N GLU A 36 -9.42 -15.34 -18.94
CA GLU A 36 -9.44 -15.80 -17.56
C GLU A 36 -8.39 -16.89 -17.33
N ARG A 37 -7.82 -16.92 -16.12
CA ARG A 37 -6.88 -17.95 -15.67
C ARG A 37 -7.51 -18.68 -14.48
N ALA A 38 -8.19 -19.79 -14.77
CA ALA A 38 -8.99 -20.53 -13.79
C ALA A 38 -8.15 -21.30 -12.76
N ASP A 39 -6.92 -21.68 -13.13
CA ASP A 39 -5.94 -22.37 -12.27
C ASP A 39 -5.26 -21.45 -11.25
N PHE A 40 -5.43 -20.12 -11.37
CA PHE A 40 -4.78 -19.18 -10.47
C PHE A 40 -5.54 -19.11 -9.14
N PRO A 41 -4.88 -19.41 -7.98
CA PRO A 41 -5.58 -19.66 -6.72
C PRO A 41 -6.33 -18.43 -6.18
N VAL A 42 -5.81 -17.21 -6.41
CA VAL A 42 -6.34 -15.97 -5.81
C VAL A 42 -7.72 -15.57 -6.35
N ASN A 43 -7.97 -15.70 -7.65
CA ASN A 43 -9.23 -15.27 -8.27
C ASN A 43 -9.97 -16.39 -9.01
N ARG A 44 -9.35 -17.56 -9.21
CA ARG A 44 -9.94 -18.74 -9.88
C ARG A 44 -10.71 -18.35 -11.15
N GLY A 45 -10.07 -17.53 -12.00
CA GLY A 45 -10.61 -17.01 -13.25
C GLY A 45 -11.45 -15.72 -13.15
N ALA A 46 -11.97 -15.34 -11.98
CA ALA A 46 -12.80 -14.15 -11.87
C ALA A 46 -12.01 -12.86 -12.09
N LEU A 47 -12.52 -11.96 -12.94
CA LEU A 47 -11.96 -10.64 -13.21
C LEU A 47 -13.05 -9.56 -13.08
N CYS A 48 -12.72 -8.44 -12.43
CA CYS A 48 -13.58 -7.26 -12.41
C CYS A 48 -13.42 -6.40 -13.67
N GLY A 49 -14.28 -5.40 -13.85
CA GLY A 49 -14.21 -4.49 -15.01
C GLY A 49 -12.83 -3.86 -15.21
N LYS A 50 -12.15 -3.43 -14.14
CA LYS A 50 -10.78 -2.89 -14.24
C LYS A 50 -9.79 -3.91 -14.81
N GLY A 51 -9.83 -5.16 -14.34
CA GLY A 51 -8.93 -6.21 -14.83
C GLY A 51 -9.21 -6.57 -16.29
N ARG A 52 -10.48 -6.65 -16.69
CA ARG A 52 -10.89 -6.94 -18.09
C ARG A 52 -10.47 -5.83 -19.05
N THR A 53 -10.51 -4.57 -18.62
CA THR A 53 -10.16 -3.40 -19.44
C THR A 53 -8.73 -2.92 -19.26
N ALA A 54 -7.91 -3.60 -18.44
CA ALA A 54 -6.54 -3.18 -18.17
C ALA A 54 -5.68 -2.96 -19.44
N PRO A 55 -5.80 -3.73 -20.53
CA PRO A 55 -5.04 -3.48 -21.75
C PRO A 55 -5.39 -2.18 -22.48
N ALA A 56 -6.54 -1.57 -22.23
CA ALA A 56 -6.91 -0.32 -22.90
C ALA A 56 -5.92 0.83 -22.63
N VAL A 57 -5.22 0.81 -21.49
CA VAL A 57 -4.19 1.81 -21.18
C VAL A 57 -2.92 1.66 -22.03
N LEU A 58 -2.64 0.47 -22.58
CA LEU A 58 -1.47 0.20 -23.44
C LEU A 58 -1.58 0.90 -24.79
N SER A 59 -2.81 1.02 -25.34
CA SER A 59 -3.11 1.64 -26.62
C SER A 59 -3.64 3.08 -26.49
N SER A 60 -3.59 3.67 -25.30
CA SER A 60 -4.10 5.01 -25.06
C SER A 60 -3.34 6.06 -25.88
N ARG A 61 -4.08 6.92 -26.58
CA ARG A 61 -3.53 8.05 -27.36
C ARG A 61 -2.82 9.10 -26.49
N VAL A 62 -3.03 9.06 -25.17
CA VAL A 62 -2.41 9.96 -24.21
C VAL A 62 -1.20 9.33 -23.52
N ARG A 63 -0.74 8.16 -24.03
CA ARG A 63 0.48 7.49 -23.57
C ARG A 63 1.71 8.34 -23.90
N LEU A 64 2.59 8.53 -22.91
CA LEU A 64 3.89 9.16 -23.14
C LEU A 64 4.82 8.16 -23.86
N THR A 65 5.51 8.63 -24.90
CA THR A 65 6.46 7.84 -25.70
C THR A 65 7.80 8.52 -25.90
N SER A 66 7.89 9.83 -25.60
CA SER A 66 9.13 10.60 -25.62
C SER A 66 9.36 11.29 -24.29
N PRO A 67 10.64 11.46 -23.85
CA PRO A 67 10.94 12.35 -22.74
C PRO A 67 10.46 13.77 -23.02
N LEU A 68 9.96 14.45 -21.99
CA LEU A 68 9.52 15.84 -22.05
C LEU A 68 10.38 16.68 -21.12
N VAL A 69 10.85 17.82 -21.60
CA VAL A 69 11.63 18.78 -20.82
C VAL A 69 10.94 20.15 -20.88
N ARG A 70 10.82 20.81 -19.74
CA ARG A 70 10.21 22.13 -19.67
C ARG A 70 11.14 23.18 -20.25
N SER A 71 10.65 23.88 -21.26
CA SER A 71 11.37 24.98 -21.93
C SER A 71 11.35 26.26 -21.08
N ALA A 72 12.15 27.24 -21.48
CA ALA A 72 12.15 28.57 -20.85
C ALA A 72 10.78 29.31 -21.00
N ALA A 73 9.96 28.91 -21.97
CA ALA A 73 8.60 29.41 -22.15
C ALA A 73 7.59 28.76 -21.21
N GLY A 74 8.00 27.77 -20.40
CA GLY A 74 7.16 27.05 -19.46
C GLY A 74 6.37 25.88 -20.05
N THR A 75 6.58 25.54 -21.32
CA THR A 75 5.95 24.40 -22.01
C THR A 75 6.80 23.14 -21.92
N LEU A 76 6.16 21.97 -21.83
CA LEU A 76 6.84 20.68 -21.93
C LEU A 76 7.04 20.35 -23.41
N GLU A 77 8.28 20.12 -23.82
CA GLU A 77 8.70 19.85 -25.19
C GLU A 77 9.44 18.52 -25.26
N GLU A 78 9.31 17.80 -26.39
CA GLU A 78 10.00 16.52 -26.58
C GLU A 78 11.51 16.72 -26.58
N ALA A 79 12.22 15.79 -25.94
CA ALA A 79 13.67 15.78 -25.81
C ALA A 79 14.23 14.38 -26.03
N SER A 80 15.55 14.31 -26.27
CA SER A 80 16.25 13.02 -26.28
C SER A 80 16.36 12.45 -24.86
N TRP A 81 16.50 11.13 -24.76
CA TRP A 81 16.75 10.45 -23.49
C TRP A 81 18.03 10.95 -22.81
N GLU A 82 19.10 11.09 -23.58
CA GLU A 82 20.38 11.56 -23.04
C GLU A 82 20.25 12.99 -22.49
N GLY A 83 19.65 13.91 -23.25
CA GLY A 83 19.45 15.29 -22.79
C GLY A 83 18.52 15.39 -21.55
N ALA A 84 17.50 14.53 -21.47
CA ALA A 84 16.62 14.50 -20.31
C ALA A 84 17.32 13.94 -19.07
N LEU A 85 18.09 12.85 -19.20
CA LEU A 85 18.87 12.27 -18.10
C LEU A 85 20.00 13.19 -17.65
N ASP A 86 20.71 13.85 -18.59
CA ASP A 86 21.73 14.86 -18.29
C ASP A 86 21.13 16.01 -17.46
N ARG A 87 19.97 16.50 -17.88
CA ARG A 87 19.25 17.58 -17.18
C ARG A 87 18.87 17.18 -15.76
N ILE A 88 18.37 15.96 -15.56
CA ILE A 88 18.01 15.45 -14.22
C ILE A 88 19.28 15.35 -13.37
N ALA A 89 20.31 14.68 -13.86
CA ALA A 89 21.55 14.48 -13.11
C ALA A 89 22.21 15.80 -12.73
N GLU A 90 22.31 16.75 -13.66
CA GLU A 90 22.84 18.10 -13.41
C GLU A 90 22.09 18.81 -12.27
N ARG A 91 20.76 18.81 -12.33
CA ARG A 91 19.92 19.51 -11.36
C ARG A 91 19.97 18.87 -9.98
N LEU A 92 19.89 17.54 -9.91
CA LEU A 92 20.00 16.80 -8.64
C LEU A 92 21.39 16.97 -8.02
N LEU A 93 22.47 16.88 -8.83
CA LEU A 93 23.83 17.08 -8.35
C LEU A 93 24.05 18.51 -7.85
N HIS A 94 23.57 19.50 -8.62
CA HIS A 94 23.64 20.92 -8.20
C HIS A 94 22.94 21.12 -6.84
N THR A 95 21.73 20.61 -6.68
CA THR A 95 20.96 20.72 -5.43
C THR A 95 21.70 20.05 -4.27
N ARG A 96 22.23 18.83 -4.49
CA ARG A 96 23.01 18.08 -3.49
C ARG A 96 24.27 18.83 -3.06
N VAL A 97 25.00 19.41 -4.00
CA VAL A 97 26.24 20.16 -3.70
C VAL A 97 25.94 21.47 -2.97
N ALA A 98 24.90 22.19 -3.39
CA ALA A 98 24.57 23.49 -2.83
C ALA A 98 23.88 23.42 -1.44
N HIS A 99 23.10 22.38 -1.19
CA HIS A 99 22.18 22.31 -0.03
C HIS A 99 22.30 21.01 0.79
N GLY A 100 23.20 20.10 0.40
CA GLY A 100 23.37 18.80 1.03
C GLY A 100 22.45 17.71 0.42
N PRO A 101 22.75 16.43 0.72
CA PRO A 101 22.04 15.30 0.13
C PRO A 101 20.54 15.27 0.47
N ASP A 102 20.15 15.67 1.66
CA ASP A 102 18.75 15.68 2.12
C ASP A 102 17.90 16.79 1.48
N ALA A 103 18.51 17.70 0.71
CA ALA A 103 17.76 18.63 -0.13
C ALA A 103 17.20 17.96 -1.42
N VAL A 104 17.57 16.70 -1.68
CA VAL A 104 17.04 15.90 -2.78
C VAL A 104 16.12 14.82 -2.20
N GLY A 105 14.84 14.87 -2.57
CA GLY A 105 13.85 13.87 -2.19
C GLY A 105 13.61 12.82 -3.28
N VAL A 106 13.17 11.65 -2.87
CA VAL A 106 12.71 10.56 -3.75
C VAL A 106 11.32 10.11 -3.29
N PHE A 107 10.37 10.01 -4.22
CA PHE A 107 9.01 9.59 -3.89
C PHE A 107 8.55 8.46 -4.81
N GLY A 108 8.34 7.28 -4.22
CA GLY A 108 7.97 6.09 -4.96
C GLY A 108 6.48 5.80 -5.03
N GLY A 109 6.12 4.75 -5.74
CA GLY A 109 4.75 4.28 -5.94
C GLY A 109 4.52 2.82 -5.54
N GLY A 110 3.35 2.52 -4.99
CA GLY A 110 2.92 1.16 -4.64
C GLY A 110 2.48 0.31 -5.84
N GLY A 111 2.75 0.76 -7.06
CA GLY A 111 2.56 0.02 -8.30
C GLY A 111 3.88 -0.43 -8.97
N LEU A 112 5.02 0.03 -8.45
CA LEU A 112 6.34 -0.42 -8.89
C LEU A 112 6.53 -1.91 -8.57
N THR A 113 7.28 -2.64 -9.41
CA THR A 113 7.67 -4.02 -9.10
C THR A 113 8.62 -4.06 -7.90
N ASN A 114 8.86 -5.23 -7.33
CA ASN A 114 9.79 -5.40 -6.20
C ASN A 114 11.19 -4.91 -6.58
N GLU A 115 11.64 -5.25 -7.79
CA GLU A 115 12.92 -4.84 -8.35
C GLU A 115 13.06 -3.32 -8.45
N LYS A 116 12.02 -2.66 -8.96
CA LYS A 116 11.99 -1.19 -9.08
C LYS A 116 11.96 -0.51 -7.72
N ALA A 117 11.17 -1.03 -6.78
CA ALA A 117 11.10 -0.51 -5.41
C ALA A 117 12.44 -0.66 -4.68
N TYR A 118 13.08 -1.82 -4.84
CA TYR A 118 14.41 -2.11 -4.32
C TYR A 118 15.48 -1.18 -4.92
N ALA A 119 15.55 -1.13 -6.26
CA ALA A 119 16.54 -0.31 -6.96
C ALA A 119 16.36 1.19 -6.64
N LEU A 120 15.12 1.69 -6.50
CA LEU A 120 14.83 3.06 -6.09
C LEU A 120 15.32 3.36 -4.68
N GLY A 121 15.09 2.43 -3.74
CA GLY A 121 15.57 2.53 -2.37
C GLY A 121 17.10 2.54 -2.27
N LYS A 122 17.78 1.68 -3.05
CA LYS A 122 19.23 1.64 -3.18
C LYS A 122 19.75 2.94 -3.82
N PHE A 123 19.14 3.40 -4.90
CA PHE A 123 19.54 4.64 -5.60
C PHE A 123 19.50 5.86 -4.67
N ALA A 124 18.43 6.03 -3.91
CA ALA A 124 18.31 7.13 -2.96
C ALA A 124 19.45 7.13 -1.93
N ARG A 125 19.78 5.96 -1.39
CA ARG A 125 20.74 5.84 -0.28
C ARG A 125 22.20 5.77 -0.73
N VAL A 126 22.48 5.08 -1.84
CA VAL A 126 23.85 4.85 -2.34
C VAL A 126 24.29 5.95 -3.31
N VAL A 127 23.43 6.34 -4.27
CA VAL A 127 23.81 7.32 -5.31
C VAL A 127 23.55 8.74 -4.83
N LEU A 128 22.35 9.03 -4.33
CA LEU A 128 22.02 10.38 -3.85
C LEU A 128 22.55 10.64 -2.44
N GLY A 129 22.71 9.61 -1.60
CA GLY A 129 23.11 9.72 -0.20
C GLY A 129 22.04 10.41 0.67
N THR A 130 20.79 10.39 0.23
CA THR A 130 19.68 11.07 0.93
C THR A 130 18.89 10.13 1.82
N SER A 131 18.48 10.65 2.99
CA SER A 131 17.50 10.02 3.86
C SER A 131 16.05 10.27 3.38
N GLN A 132 15.84 11.23 2.48
CA GLN A 132 14.52 11.74 2.10
C GLN A 132 13.88 10.86 1.01
N ILE A 133 13.52 9.62 1.38
CA ILE A 133 12.78 8.69 0.53
C ILE A 133 11.59 8.11 1.29
N ASP A 134 10.40 8.15 0.68
CA ASP A 134 9.24 7.36 1.08
C ASP A 134 8.31 7.17 -0.14
N TYR A 135 7.15 6.57 0.04
CA TYR A 135 6.25 6.24 -1.06
C TYR A 135 4.78 6.32 -0.65
N ASN A 136 3.89 6.33 -1.63
CA ASN A 136 2.45 6.46 -1.40
C ASN A 136 1.82 5.27 -0.63
N GLY A 137 2.54 4.15 -0.45
CA GLY A 137 2.12 3.05 0.42
C GLY A 137 2.00 3.45 1.90
N ARG A 138 2.71 4.50 2.32
CA ARG A 138 2.54 5.12 3.65
C ARG A 138 1.09 5.56 3.90
N PHE A 139 0.41 6.04 2.87
CA PHE A 139 -1.00 6.44 2.90
C PHE A 139 -1.98 5.26 2.80
N CYS A 140 -1.49 4.01 2.71
CA CYS A 140 -2.32 2.85 2.49
C CYS A 140 -2.54 2.02 3.76
N MET A 141 -1.49 1.43 4.34
CA MET A 141 -1.60 0.42 5.39
C MET A 141 -0.59 0.57 6.55
N SER A 142 0.03 1.74 6.68
CA SER A 142 1.10 1.93 7.67
C SER A 142 0.62 1.75 9.12
N SER A 143 -0.63 2.09 9.43
CA SER A 143 -1.20 1.89 10.77
C SER A 143 -1.36 0.41 11.10
N ALA A 144 -1.88 -0.40 10.16
CA ALA A 144 -1.97 -1.85 10.35
C ALA A 144 -0.58 -2.48 10.47
N ALA A 145 0.37 -2.04 9.61
CA ALA A 145 1.74 -2.52 9.69
C ALA A 145 2.42 -2.19 11.03
N ALA A 146 2.24 -0.98 11.54
CA ALA A 146 2.78 -0.57 12.83
C ALA A 146 2.15 -1.35 14.00
N ALA A 147 0.82 -1.54 13.98
CA ALA A 147 0.12 -2.30 15.00
C ALA A 147 0.50 -3.80 14.97
N GLY A 148 0.57 -4.40 13.77
CA GLY A 148 0.99 -5.79 13.59
C GLY A 148 2.43 -6.02 14.06
N THR A 149 3.35 -5.11 13.71
CA THR A 149 4.74 -5.18 14.17
C THR A 149 4.84 -5.05 15.69
N LYS A 150 4.08 -4.13 16.32
CA LYS A 150 4.05 -4.01 17.79
C LYS A 150 3.51 -5.26 18.48
N ALA A 151 2.47 -5.88 17.93
CA ALA A 151 1.80 -7.02 18.56
C ALA A 151 2.45 -8.36 18.23
N PHE A 152 2.87 -8.56 16.99
CA PHE A 152 3.32 -9.85 16.46
C PHE A 152 4.81 -9.90 16.07
N GLY A 153 5.50 -8.76 16.09
CA GLY A 153 6.87 -8.61 15.60
C GLY A 153 6.99 -8.44 14.10
N LEU A 154 5.95 -8.80 13.34
CA LEU A 154 5.92 -8.77 11.88
C LEU A 154 4.51 -8.44 11.36
N ASP A 155 4.44 -7.75 10.21
CA ASP A 155 3.21 -7.58 9.45
C ASP A 155 3.40 -7.97 7.97
N ARG A 156 2.49 -8.80 7.46
CA ARG A 156 2.45 -9.24 6.07
C ARG A 156 1.14 -8.85 5.34
N GLY A 157 0.29 -8.05 5.96
CA GLY A 157 -1.08 -7.86 5.49
C GLY A 157 -1.97 -9.00 5.96
N LEU A 158 -2.26 -10.01 5.13
CA LEU A 158 -2.89 -11.25 5.58
C LEU A 158 -1.81 -12.25 6.03
N PRO A 159 -1.83 -12.70 7.29
CA PRO A 159 -0.93 -13.75 7.78
C PRO A 159 -1.37 -15.16 7.37
N PHE A 160 -2.40 -15.29 6.58
CA PHE A 160 -3.00 -16.53 6.06
C PHE A 160 -3.51 -16.32 4.63
N PRO A 161 -3.66 -17.41 3.82
CA PRO A 161 -4.16 -17.30 2.47
C PRO A 161 -5.66 -16.97 2.43
N LEU A 162 -6.09 -16.32 1.34
CA LEU A 162 -7.50 -15.97 1.10
C LEU A 162 -8.44 -17.18 1.16
N GLU A 163 -7.96 -18.35 0.76
CA GLU A 163 -8.73 -19.61 0.77
C GLU A 163 -9.07 -20.14 2.18
N ASP A 164 -8.55 -19.53 3.23
CA ASP A 164 -8.93 -19.82 4.61
C ASP A 164 -10.23 -19.11 5.02
N ILE A 165 -10.55 -17.97 4.38
CA ILE A 165 -11.75 -17.17 4.69
C ILE A 165 -13.04 -18.00 4.59
N PRO A 166 -13.30 -18.80 3.55
CA PRO A 166 -14.50 -19.64 3.47
C PRO A 166 -14.64 -20.72 4.54
N LYS A 167 -13.53 -21.05 5.21
CA LYS A 167 -13.46 -22.16 6.18
C LYS A 167 -13.56 -21.71 7.63
N THR A 168 -13.51 -20.39 7.89
CA THR A 168 -13.69 -19.84 9.22
C THR A 168 -15.18 -19.76 9.61
N GLY A 169 -15.49 -19.61 10.90
CA GLY A 169 -16.88 -19.52 11.36
C GLY A 169 -17.43 -18.10 11.40
N CYS A 170 -16.56 -17.07 11.51
CA CYS A 170 -16.98 -15.67 11.51
C CYS A 170 -15.87 -14.76 10.98
N VAL A 171 -16.26 -13.73 10.22
CA VAL A 171 -15.38 -12.64 9.81
C VAL A 171 -15.96 -11.31 10.25
N ILE A 172 -15.20 -10.52 10.99
CA ILE A 172 -15.46 -9.08 11.18
C ILE A 172 -14.64 -8.31 10.15
N LEU A 173 -15.32 -7.62 9.23
CA LEU A 173 -14.71 -6.82 8.19
C LEU A 173 -14.84 -5.33 8.53
N VAL A 174 -13.74 -4.67 8.86
CA VAL A 174 -13.72 -3.30 9.41
C VAL A 174 -13.24 -2.29 8.40
N GLY A 175 -14.10 -1.34 8.02
CA GLY A 175 -13.78 -0.21 7.13
C GLY A 175 -13.29 -0.66 5.76
N SER A 176 -13.88 -1.73 5.22
CA SER A 176 -13.55 -2.32 3.94
C SER A 176 -14.79 -2.57 3.09
N ASN A 177 -14.68 -2.26 1.79
CA ASN A 177 -15.74 -2.53 0.81
C ASN A 177 -15.17 -3.33 -0.38
N PRO A 178 -14.87 -4.64 -0.19
CA PRO A 178 -14.32 -5.50 -1.25
C PRO A 178 -15.18 -5.55 -2.49
N ALA A 179 -16.51 -5.48 -2.37
CA ALA A 179 -17.42 -5.45 -3.52
C ALA A 179 -17.13 -4.31 -4.51
N GLU A 180 -16.50 -3.22 -4.06
CA GLU A 180 -16.10 -2.11 -4.93
C GLU A 180 -14.59 -1.98 -5.11
N THR A 181 -13.79 -2.39 -4.12
CA THR A 181 -12.34 -2.21 -4.18
C THR A 181 -11.60 -3.38 -4.84
N MET A 182 -12.07 -4.61 -4.59
CA MET A 182 -11.49 -5.85 -5.11
C MET A 182 -12.58 -6.93 -5.38
N PRO A 183 -13.52 -6.67 -6.29
CA PRO A 183 -14.74 -7.48 -6.46
C PRO A 183 -14.54 -9.00 -6.54
N PRO A 184 -13.48 -9.55 -7.19
CA PRO A 184 -13.28 -11.00 -7.24
C PRO A 184 -13.09 -11.65 -5.87
N SER A 185 -12.68 -10.90 -4.83
CA SER A 185 -12.54 -11.45 -3.47
C SER A 185 -13.88 -11.68 -2.76
N MET A 186 -14.97 -11.10 -3.26
CA MET A 186 -16.30 -11.31 -2.67
C MET A 186 -16.73 -12.77 -2.66
N ARG A 187 -16.22 -13.58 -3.60
CA ARG A 187 -16.47 -15.02 -3.62
C ARG A 187 -16.13 -15.72 -2.30
N TYR A 188 -15.01 -15.31 -1.65
CA TYR A 188 -14.59 -15.90 -0.39
C TYR A 188 -15.59 -15.63 0.74
N PHE A 189 -16.21 -14.45 0.75
CA PHE A 189 -17.25 -14.10 1.72
C PHE A 189 -18.61 -14.75 1.40
N HIS A 190 -18.91 -14.99 0.09
CA HIS A 190 -20.09 -15.77 -0.29
C HIS A 190 -19.92 -17.24 0.12
N GLU A 191 -18.79 -17.86 -0.22
CA GLU A 191 -18.46 -19.23 0.18
C GLU A 191 -18.44 -19.40 1.72
N LEU A 192 -17.94 -18.40 2.48
CA LEU A 192 -18.04 -18.38 3.95
C LEU A 192 -19.48 -18.55 4.41
N ARG A 193 -20.40 -17.75 3.87
CA ARG A 193 -21.82 -17.79 4.27
C ARG A 193 -22.53 -19.07 3.80
N GLU A 194 -22.20 -19.56 2.63
CA GLU A 194 -22.69 -20.86 2.12
C GLU A 194 -22.26 -22.02 3.02
N ASN A 195 -21.06 -21.92 3.60
CA ASN A 195 -20.54 -22.87 4.58
C ASN A 195 -21.11 -22.68 6.01
N GLY A 196 -22.07 -21.75 6.20
CA GLY A 196 -22.70 -21.48 7.51
C GLY A 196 -21.94 -20.45 8.37
N GLY A 197 -20.81 -19.92 7.91
CA GLY A 197 -20.09 -18.86 8.60
C GLY A 197 -20.83 -17.52 8.54
N LYS A 198 -20.39 -16.55 9.35
CA LYS A 198 -21.03 -15.25 9.54
C LYS A 198 -20.13 -14.12 9.06
N LEU A 199 -20.73 -13.11 8.44
CA LEU A 199 -20.07 -11.88 8.02
C LEU A 199 -20.63 -10.69 8.81
N ILE A 200 -19.79 -10.05 9.62
CA ILE A 200 -20.06 -8.78 10.29
C ILE A 200 -19.30 -7.69 9.52
N VAL A 201 -19.98 -6.62 9.12
CA VAL A 201 -19.35 -5.47 8.46
C VAL A 201 -19.46 -4.24 9.35
N VAL A 202 -18.33 -3.59 9.61
CA VAL A 202 -18.22 -2.32 10.32
C VAL A 202 -17.87 -1.23 9.32
N ASP A 203 -18.82 -0.38 8.97
CA ASP A 203 -18.65 0.72 8.02
C ASP A 203 -19.74 1.79 8.28
N PRO A 204 -19.43 3.09 8.33
CA PRO A 204 -20.42 4.14 8.52
C PRO A 204 -21.46 4.22 7.39
N ARG A 205 -21.17 3.59 6.27
CA ARG A 205 -22.06 3.48 5.10
C ARG A 205 -22.55 2.05 4.92
N ARG A 206 -23.80 1.91 4.52
CA ARG A 206 -24.33 0.61 4.07
C ARG A 206 -23.86 0.34 2.63
N THR A 207 -22.59 -0.04 2.52
CA THR A 207 -21.92 -0.34 1.24
C THR A 207 -22.46 -1.63 0.63
N ARG A 208 -22.14 -1.89 -0.66
CA ARG A 208 -22.49 -3.16 -1.33
C ARG A 208 -21.95 -4.39 -0.61
N THR A 209 -20.88 -4.27 0.15
CA THR A 209 -20.39 -5.35 1.02
C THR A 209 -21.26 -5.46 2.28
N ALA A 210 -21.62 -4.34 2.91
CA ALA A 210 -22.48 -4.31 4.09
C ALA A 210 -23.91 -4.82 3.81
N GLU A 211 -24.42 -4.62 2.59
CA GLU A 211 -25.72 -5.19 2.15
C GLU A 211 -25.74 -6.72 2.16
N GLN A 212 -24.59 -7.36 2.11
CA GLN A 212 -24.42 -8.82 2.09
C GLN A 212 -24.03 -9.38 3.47
N ALA A 213 -23.87 -8.53 4.48
CA ALA A 213 -23.50 -8.94 5.83
C ALA A 213 -24.67 -9.56 6.59
N ASP A 214 -24.37 -10.47 7.53
CA ASP A 214 -25.33 -10.96 8.51
C ASP A 214 -25.60 -9.90 9.58
N LEU A 215 -24.61 -9.05 9.89
CA LEU A 215 -24.73 -7.89 10.78
C LEU A 215 -23.94 -6.71 10.23
N HIS A 216 -24.56 -5.54 10.13
CA HIS A 216 -23.91 -4.29 9.76
C HIS A 216 -23.90 -3.32 10.95
N LEU A 217 -22.71 -3.00 11.44
CA LEU A 217 -22.50 -1.95 12.44
C LEU A 217 -22.10 -0.66 11.75
N ALA A 218 -22.84 0.42 11.95
CA ALA A 218 -22.63 1.71 11.31
C ALA A 218 -22.10 2.77 12.31
N PRO A 219 -20.84 2.70 12.76
CA PRO A 219 -20.30 3.64 13.72
C PRO A 219 -20.15 5.05 13.10
N ARG A 220 -20.15 6.07 13.95
CA ARG A 220 -19.73 7.41 13.57
C ARG A 220 -18.28 7.38 13.08
N PRO A 221 -17.95 8.04 11.96
CA PRO A 221 -16.55 8.07 11.48
C PRO A 221 -15.57 8.51 12.58
N GLY A 222 -14.44 7.80 12.69
CA GLY A 222 -13.40 8.09 13.69
C GLY A 222 -13.64 7.46 15.07
N THR A 223 -14.65 6.61 15.24
CA THR A 223 -14.96 5.97 16.53
C THR A 223 -14.68 4.47 16.58
N ASP A 224 -13.99 3.94 15.56
CA ASP A 224 -13.65 2.51 15.44
C ASP A 224 -12.85 1.99 16.64
N LEU A 225 -11.99 2.82 17.23
CA LEU A 225 -11.22 2.47 18.43
C LEU A 225 -12.14 2.22 19.64
N ALA A 226 -13.12 3.10 19.86
CA ALA A 226 -14.09 2.91 20.95
C ALA A 226 -14.95 1.64 20.72
N LEU A 227 -15.34 1.37 19.47
CA LEU A 227 -16.09 0.17 19.10
C LEU A 227 -15.30 -1.11 19.44
N ALA A 228 -14.04 -1.21 19.04
CA ALA A 228 -13.18 -2.36 19.32
C ALA A 228 -12.98 -2.57 20.82
N LEU A 229 -12.75 -1.48 21.57
CA LEU A 229 -12.62 -1.53 23.03
C LEU A 229 -13.91 -1.97 23.73
N GLY A 230 -15.07 -1.50 23.24
CA GLY A 230 -16.37 -1.94 23.77
C GLY A 230 -16.67 -3.41 23.50
N MET A 231 -16.27 -3.93 22.34
CA MET A 231 -16.36 -5.36 22.05
C MET A 231 -15.44 -6.17 22.97
N LEU A 232 -14.18 -5.71 23.18
CA LEU A 232 -13.26 -6.36 24.11
C LEU A 232 -13.76 -6.30 25.56
N HIS A 233 -14.36 -5.17 25.99
CA HIS A 233 -15.04 -5.08 27.29
C HIS A 233 -16.09 -6.20 27.46
N LEU A 234 -16.97 -6.38 26.46
CA LEU A 234 -18.00 -7.42 26.52
C LEU A 234 -17.40 -8.83 26.53
N VAL A 235 -16.34 -9.08 25.77
CA VAL A 235 -15.61 -10.36 25.79
C VAL A 235 -15.12 -10.66 27.21
N VAL A 236 -14.53 -9.70 27.90
CA VAL A 236 -14.08 -9.86 29.29
C VAL A 236 -15.25 -10.01 30.26
N ALA A 237 -16.24 -9.12 30.19
CA ALA A 237 -17.38 -9.10 31.11
C ALA A 237 -18.26 -10.35 31.01
N GLU A 238 -18.35 -10.99 29.85
CA GLU A 238 -19.12 -12.20 29.58
C GLU A 238 -18.29 -13.49 29.72
N GLY A 239 -17.00 -13.38 30.16
CA GLY A 239 -16.13 -14.55 30.38
C GLY A 239 -15.82 -15.34 29.11
N ARG A 240 -15.64 -14.63 27.99
CA ARG A 240 -15.33 -15.20 26.65
C ARG A 240 -13.86 -15.15 26.27
N THR A 241 -13.00 -14.81 27.21
CA THR A 241 -11.52 -14.81 27.06
C THR A 241 -10.99 -16.24 27.00
N ASP A 242 -9.93 -16.45 26.24
CA ASP A 242 -9.15 -17.69 26.20
C ASP A 242 -7.96 -17.55 27.15
N GLU A 243 -8.20 -17.77 28.46
CA GLU A 243 -7.19 -17.55 29.51
C GLU A 243 -5.94 -18.41 29.29
N ALA A 244 -6.11 -19.67 28.83
CA ALA A 244 -4.97 -20.56 28.56
C ALA A 244 -4.08 -20.02 27.44
N TYR A 245 -4.67 -19.54 26.35
CA TYR A 245 -3.94 -18.92 25.26
C TYR A 245 -3.25 -17.62 25.72
N ILE A 246 -3.92 -16.79 26.51
CA ILE A 246 -3.38 -15.53 27.02
C ILE A 246 -2.13 -15.82 27.85
N GLU A 247 -2.20 -16.78 28.75
CA GLU A 247 -1.07 -17.15 29.61
C GLU A 247 0.09 -17.75 28.81
N GLU A 248 -0.20 -18.64 27.85
CA GLU A 248 0.84 -19.35 27.09
C GLU A 248 1.47 -18.51 25.99
N ARG A 249 0.67 -17.73 25.23
CA ARG A 249 1.06 -17.15 23.95
C ARG A 249 1.24 -15.64 23.96
N THR A 250 0.98 -14.95 25.10
CA THR A 250 0.94 -13.47 25.10
C THR A 250 1.64 -12.83 26.31
N HIS A 251 1.82 -11.50 26.22
CA HIS A 251 2.21 -10.61 27.31
C HIS A 251 1.38 -9.33 27.30
N GLY A 252 1.28 -8.64 28.45
CA GLY A 252 0.65 -7.31 28.57
C GLY A 252 -0.87 -7.35 28.67
N TRP A 253 -1.44 -8.49 29.09
CA TRP A 253 -2.88 -8.65 29.19
C TRP A 253 -3.55 -7.73 30.22
N GLU A 254 -3.00 -7.60 31.42
CA GLU A 254 -3.66 -6.86 32.50
C GLU A 254 -3.86 -5.39 32.19
N GLU A 255 -2.87 -4.74 31.58
CA GLU A 255 -2.98 -3.34 31.18
C GLU A 255 -3.98 -3.16 30.03
N ALA A 256 -3.97 -4.05 29.04
CA ALA A 256 -4.93 -4.01 27.94
C ALA A 256 -6.36 -4.30 28.40
N ARG A 257 -6.53 -5.25 29.33
CA ARG A 257 -7.80 -5.54 29.99
C ARG A 257 -8.33 -4.34 30.77
N ALA A 258 -7.48 -3.69 31.58
CA ALA A 258 -7.87 -2.51 32.35
C ALA A 258 -8.29 -1.36 31.41
N ALA A 259 -7.58 -1.14 30.32
CA ALA A 259 -7.96 -0.15 29.30
C ALA A 259 -9.31 -0.47 28.64
N ALA A 260 -9.58 -1.73 28.31
CA ALA A 260 -10.86 -2.15 27.74
C ALA A 260 -12.02 -2.01 28.74
N MET A 261 -11.79 -2.34 30.01
CA MET A 261 -12.82 -2.24 31.06
C MET A 261 -13.29 -0.81 31.34
N ALA A 262 -12.50 0.20 30.97
CA ALA A 262 -12.90 1.59 31.00
C ALA A 262 -13.92 1.98 29.89
N HIS A 263 -14.21 1.09 28.94
CA HIS A 263 -15.09 1.32 27.78
C HIS A 263 -16.36 0.46 27.87
N TRP A 264 -17.21 0.71 28.86
CA TRP A 264 -18.46 -0.04 29.04
C TRP A 264 -19.47 0.23 27.91
N PRO A 265 -20.38 -0.71 27.63
CA PRO A 265 -21.20 -0.69 26.41
C PRO A 265 -22.00 0.59 26.18
N GLU A 266 -22.63 1.16 27.20
CA GLU A 266 -23.45 2.38 27.06
C GLU A 266 -22.59 3.63 26.83
N TYR A 267 -21.35 3.64 27.30
CA TYR A 267 -20.37 4.68 26.96
C TYR A 267 -19.96 4.59 25.48
N VAL A 268 -19.72 3.37 25.01
CA VAL A 268 -19.36 3.09 23.61
C VAL A 268 -20.52 3.43 22.67
N GLU A 269 -21.76 3.10 23.04
CA GLU A 269 -22.96 3.47 22.26
C GLU A 269 -23.07 4.99 22.08
N ARG A 270 -22.82 5.78 23.13
CA ARG A 270 -22.83 7.27 23.03
C ARG A 270 -21.77 7.81 22.10
N ILE A 271 -20.59 7.18 22.04
CA ILE A 271 -19.50 7.62 21.16
C ILE A 271 -19.75 7.21 19.72
N THR A 272 -20.11 5.96 19.51
CA THR A 272 -20.16 5.31 18.19
C THR A 272 -21.52 5.45 17.51
N GLY A 273 -22.58 5.51 18.27
CA GLY A 273 -23.97 5.40 17.80
C GLY A 273 -24.37 3.95 17.46
N VAL A 274 -23.55 2.94 17.78
CA VAL A 274 -23.87 1.52 17.68
C VAL A 274 -24.50 1.10 18.99
N SER A 275 -25.70 0.49 18.95
CA SER A 275 -26.45 0.13 20.14
C SER A 275 -25.82 -1.02 20.93
N VAL A 276 -26.05 -1.05 22.24
CA VAL A 276 -25.56 -2.15 23.10
C VAL A 276 -26.07 -3.54 22.64
N PRO A 277 -27.32 -3.71 22.20
CA PRO A 277 -27.74 -4.99 21.61
C PRO A 277 -26.94 -5.40 20.37
N GLU A 278 -26.63 -4.48 19.45
CA GLU A 278 -25.83 -4.76 18.26
C GLU A 278 -24.39 -5.13 18.65
N LEU A 279 -23.80 -4.44 19.63
CA LEU A 279 -22.47 -4.78 20.17
C LEU A 279 -22.43 -6.20 20.74
N ARG A 280 -23.42 -6.58 21.56
CA ARG A 280 -23.55 -7.94 22.15
C ARG A 280 -23.71 -8.99 21.07
N GLU A 281 -24.55 -8.72 20.07
CA GLU A 281 -24.73 -9.64 18.95
C GLU A 281 -23.45 -9.85 18.15
N ALA A 282 -22.69 -8.79 17.89
CA ALA A 282 -21.39 -8.89 17.22
C ALA A 282 -20.39 -9.74 18.02
N VAL A 283 -20.32 -9.52 19.33
CA VAL A 283 -19.45 -10.32 20.22
C VAL A 283 -19.90 -11.78 20.26
N ARG A 284 -21.21 -12.05 20.35
CA ARG A 284 -21.74 -13.38 20.31
C ARG A 284 -21.36 -14.11 19.02
N MET A 285 -21.63 -13.49 17.86
CA MET A 285 -21.33 -14.06 16.54
C MET A 285 -19.83 -14.33 16.36
N PHE A 286 -18.97 -13.47 16.90
CA PHE A 286 -17.53 -13.60 16.79
C PHE A 286 -16.95 -14.68 17.72
N CYS A 287 -17.49 -14.82 18.93
CA CYS A 287 -16.96 -15.73 19.96
C CYS A 287 -17.52 -17.15 19.89
N GLU A 288 -18.76 -17.36 19.38
CA GLU A 288 -19.37 -18.68 19.31
C GLU A 288 -18.62 -19.69 18.44
N PRO A 289 -18.14 -19.34 17.21
CA PRO A 289 -17.39 -20.28 16.40
C PRO A 289 -16.02 -20.58 17.00
N GLN A 290 -15.50 -21.79 16.74
CA GLN A 290 -14.14 -22.17 17.14
C GLN A 290 -13.07 -21.32 16.43
N ALA A 291 -13.32 -20.92 15.18
CA ALA A 291 -12.43 -20.10 14.37
C ALA A 291 -13.11 -18.79 13.95
N ALA A 292 -12.40 -17.69 14.02
CA ALA A 292 -12.90 -16.39 13.56
C ALA A 292 -11.75 -15.45 13.16
N MET A 293 -12.05 -14.50 12.27
CA MET A 293 -11.10 -13.54 11.74
C MET A 293 -11.57 -12.10 11.93
N VAL A 294 -10.64 -11.18 12.19
CA VAL A 294 -10.85 -9.74 12.03
C VAL A 294 -10.01 -9.26 10.87
N LEU A 295 -10.64 -8.64 9.88
CA LEU A 295 -10.01 -8.10 8.70
C LEU A 295 -10.21 -6.58 8.65
N THR A 296 -9.14 -5.79 8.82
CA THR A 296 -9.21 -4.33 8.70
C THR A 296 -8.85 -3.86 7.28
N ALA A 297 -9.27 -2.64 6.96
CA ALA A 297 -8.81 -1.91 5.79
C ALA A 297 -8.73 -0.39 6.12
N ARG A 298 -8.84 0.44 5.10
CA ARG A 298 -8.57 1.90 5.22
C ARG A 298 -9.44 2.65 6.22
N GLY A 299 -10.64 2.17 6.53
CA GLY A 299 -11.55 2.86 7.48
C GLY A 299 -10.89 3.15 8.84
N PRO A 300 -10.52 2.11 9.61
CA PRO A 300 -9.88 2.26 10.91
C PRO A 300 -8.43 2.71 10.85
N GLU A 301 -7.75 2.51 9.70
CA GLU A 301 -6.31 2.74 9.55
C GLU A 301 -5.95 4.20 9.22
N GLN A 302 -6.73 4.86 8.35
CA GLN A 302 -6.47 6.23 7.88
C GLN A 302 -7.04 7.28 8.85
N GLN A 303 -6.62 7.18 10.10
CA GLN A 303 -6.96 8.06 11.23
C GLN A 303 -5.70 8.48 11.97
N SER A 304 -5.71 9.62 12.63
CA SER A 304 -4.61 10.11 13.49
C SER A 304 -4.31 9.22 14.71
N LYS A 305 -5.12 8.20 14.92
CA LYS A 305 -5.00 7.13 15.93
C LYS A 305 -5.11 5.74 15.31
N GLY A 306 -4.79 5.62 14.02
CA GLY A 306 -4.98 4.39 13.25
C GLY A 306 -4.22 3.19 13.82
N THR A 307 -2.99 3.39 14.32
CA THR A 307 -2.21 2.33 14.97
C THR A 307 -2.90 1.79 16.21
N ASP A 308 -3.39 2.66 17.07
CA ASP A 308 -4.12 2.26 18.29
C ASP A 308 -5.46 1.61 17.95
N THR A 309 -6.15 2.12 16.93
CA THR A 309 -7.41 1.55 16.46
C THR A 309 -7.23 0.11 15.98
N VAL A 310 -6.22 -0.14 15.15
CA VAL A 310 -5.91 -1.50 14.70
C VAL A 310 -5.41 -2.35 15.87
N GLY A 311 -4.60 -1.80 16.77
CA GLY A 311 -4.14 -2.47 18.00
C GLY A 311 -5.29 -2.98 18.86
N ALA A 312 -6.39 -2.23 18.99
CA ALA A 312 -7.58 -2.67 19.70
C ALA A 312 -8.27 -3.89 19.02
N TRP A 313 -8.33 -3.92 17.69
CA TRP A 313 -8.84 -5.09 16.96
C TRP A 313 -7.92 -6.31 17.08
N ILE A 314 -6.60 -6.10 17.12
CA ILE A 314 -5.63 -7.16 17.40
C ILE A 314 -5.83 -7.69 18.83
N ASN A 315 -5.97 -6.81 19.82
CA ASN A 315 -6.24 -7.20 21.21
C ASN A 315 -7.49 -8.05 21.34
N LEU A 316 -8.56 -7.77 20.58
CA LEU A 316 -9.76 -8.61 20.52
C LEU A 316 -9.44 -10.04 20.02
N CYS A 317 -8.62 -10.16 18.98
CA CYS A 317 -8.16 -11.46 18.46
C CYS A 317 -7.27 -12.21 19.47
N LEU A 318 -6.39 -11.51 20.17
CA LEU A 318 -5.51 -12.09 21.19
C LEU A 318 -6.32 -12.56 22.41
N ALA A 319 -7.23 -11.74 22.94
CA ALA A 319 -8.04 -12.06 24.09
C ALA A 319 -8.95 -13.29 23.88
N THR A 320 -9.36 -13.54 22.64
CA THR A 320 -10.22 -14.68 22.26
C THR A 320 -9.41 -15.84 21.67
N GLY A 321 -8.08 -15.82 21.77
CA GLY A 321 -7.21 -16.91 21.31
C GLY A 321 -7.23 -17.13 19.80
N ARG A 322 -7.48 -16.10 18.98
CA ARG A 322 -7.63 -16.27 17.52
C ARG A 322 -6.33 -16.13 16.75
N ALA A 323 -5.41 -15.24 17.18
CA ALA A 323 -4.17 -15.01 16.46
C ALA A 323 -3.22 -16.23 16.53
N GLY A 324 -2.55 -16.56 15.41
CA GLY A 324 -1.64 -17.68 15.35
C GLY A 324 -2.28 -19.05 15.46
N ARG A 325 -3.56 -19.16 15.13
CA ARG A 325 -4.29 -20.45 15.00
C ARG A 325 -4.81 -20.65 13.59
N PRO A 326 -4.95 -21.91 13.13
CA PRO A 326 -5.52 -22.18 11.80
C PRO A 326 -6.91 -21.56 11.63
N LEU A 327 -7.19 -21.00 10.45
CA LEU A 327 -8.47 -20.42 10.06
C LEU A 327 -8.92 -19.25 10.95
N SER A 328 -8.01 -18.63 11.70
CA SER A 328 -8.30 -17.58 12.68
C SER A 328 -7.26 -16.49 12.67
N GLY A 329 -7.59 -15.32 13.20
CA GLY A 329 -6.63 -14.26 13.46
C GLY A 329 -7.03 -12.89 12.95
N TYR A 330 -6.05 -12.00 12.98
CA TYR A 330 -6.13 -10.65 12.45
C TYR A 330 -5.41 -10.56 11.11
N GLY A 331 -5.97 -9.80 10.15
CA GLY A 331 -5.32 -9.49 8.89
C GLY A 331 -5.72 -8.13 8.34
N CYS A 332 -4.85 -7.54 7.50
CA CYS A 332 -5.11 -6.30 6.80
C CYS A 332 -5.34 -6.55 5.31
N LEU A 333 -6.49 -6.11 4.78
CA LEU A 333 -6.77 -6.12 3.35
C LEU A 333 -6.07 -4.94 2.67
N THR A 334 -4.85 -5.15 2.19
CA THR A 334 -4.06 -4.11 1.50
C THR A 334 -4.72 -3.68 0.19
N GLY A 335 -4.40 -2.49 -0.32
CA GLY A 335 -5.16 -1.90 -1.43
C GLY A 335 -4.42 -1.81 -2.77
N GLN A 336 -3.16 -1.36 -2.75
CA GLN A 336 -2.37 -1.11 -3.97
C GLN A 336 -1.73 -2.40 -4.49
N GLY A 337 -1.51 -2.47 -5.81
CA GLY A 337 -0.99 -3.65 -6.50
C GLY A 337 0.26 -4.25 -5.86
N ASN A 338 1.28 -3.44 -5.61
CA ASN A 338 2.51 -3.86 -4.93
C ASN A 338 2.81 -3.01 -3.68
N GLY A 339 1.77 -2.56 -2.99
CA GLY A 339 1.95 -1.84 -1.72
C GLY A 339 2.67 -2.67 -0.66
N GLN A 340 2.54 -3.99 -0.74
CA GLN A 340 3.21 -4.95 0.14
C GLN A 340 4.72 -4.97 -0.16
N GLY A 341 5.14 -5.30 -1.39
CA GLY A 341 6.54 -5.40 -1.77
C GLY A 341 7.31 -4.08 -1.65
N GLY A 342 6.65 -2.94 -1.94
CA GLY A 342 7.30 -1.62 -1.79
C GLY A 342 7.81 -1.32 -0.39
N ARG A 343 7.14 -1.81 0.66
CA ARG A 343 7.61 -1.65 2.05
C ARG A 343 8.60 -2.73 2.48
N GLU A 344 8.59 -3.89 1.84
CA GLU A 344 9.48 -5.01 2.17
C GLU A 344 10.91 -4.77 1.71
N HIS A 345 11.10 -3.96 0.67
CA HIS A 345 12.34 -3.85 -0.07
C HIS A 345 13.02 -2.47 -0.03
N GLY A 346 12.79 -1.68 1.03
CA GLY A 346 13.61 -0.50 1.30
C GLY A 346 13.17 0.81 0.64
N GLN A 347 11.97 0.86 0.01
CA GLN A 347 11.39 2.11 -0.49
C GLN A 347 10.85 3.02 0.63
N LYS A 348 10.68 2.50 1.83
CA LYS A 348 10.16 3.20 3.00
C LYS A 348 11.26 3.96 3.75
N ALA A 349 10.93 5.12 4.32
CA ALA A 349 11.87 6.05 4.95
C ALA A 349 12.78 5.45 6.04
N ASP A 350 12.27 4.46 6.76
CA ASP A 350 12.89 3.88 7.96
C ASP A 350 13.32 2.41 7.80
N GLN A 351 13.29 1.88 6.56
CA GLN A 351 13.52 0.45 6.31
C GLN A 351 14.50 0.17 5.17
N LEU A 352 15.22 -0.93 5.33
CA LEU A 352 16.08 -1.59 4.36
C LEU A 352 15.38 -2.85 3.82
N PRO A 353 15.89 -3.50 2.76
CA PRO A 353 15.35 -4.76 2.26
C PRO A 353 15.21 -5.85 3.32
N GLY A 354 14.19 -6.69 3.20
CA GLY A 354 13.90 -7.77 4.16
C GLY A 354 13.22 -7.30 5.45
N TYR A 355 12.55 -6.16 5.47
CA TYR A 355 11.97 -5.52 6.67
C TYR A 355 13.01 -5.11 7.72
N ARG A 356 14.27 -5.03 7.35
CA ARG A 356 15.33 -4.58 8.25
C ARG A 356 15.15 -3.12 8.61
N LYS A 357 15.52 -2.76 9.82
CA LYS A 357 15.50 -1.37 10.29
C LYS A 357 16.78 -0.64 9.91
N LEU A 358 16.63 0.61 9.48
CA LEU A 358 17.76 1.44 9.04
C LEU A 358 18.64 1.91 10.22
N ASP A 359 18.11 1.91 11.44
CA ASP A 359 18.81 2.23 12.69
C ASP A 359 19.43 1.00 13.38
N ASP A 360 19.26 -0.22 12.82
CA ASP A 360 19.93 -1.43 13.27
C ASP A 360 21.32 -1.56 12.64
N PRO A 361 22.43 -1.54 13.41
CA PRO A 361 23.77 -1.68 12.86
C PRO A 361 24.02 -3.00 12.15
N ALA A 362 23.42 -4.11 12.59
CA ALA A 362 23.58 -5.41 11.95
C ALA A 362 22.88 -5.44 10.58
N ALA A 363 21.66 -4.88 10.50
CA ALA A 363 20.93 -4.71 9.25
C ALA A 363 21.70 -3.84 8.25
N ARG A 364 22.32 -2.74 8.72
CA ARG A 364 23.15 -1.87 7.86
C ARG A 364 24.35 -2.61 7.30
N ARG A 365 25.11 -3.32 8.16
CA ARG A 365 26.28 -4.10 7.72
C ARG A 365 25.90 -5.15 6.68
N HIS A 366 24.83 -5.92 6.91
CA HIS A 366 24.37 -6.93 5.96
C HIS A 366 24.04 -6.32 4.59
N VAL A 367 23.18 -5.31 4.56
CA VAL A 367 22.72 -4.71 3.30
C VAL A 367 23.84 -3.94 2.60
N ALA A 368 24.69 -3.23 3.34
CA ALA A 368 25.86 -2.54 2.80
C ALA A 368 26.87 -3.52 2.17
N GLY A 369 27.07 -4.69 2.79
CA GLY A 369 27.88 -5.76 2.22
C GLY A 369 27.36 -6.27 0.87
N VAL A 370 26.03 -6.47 0.74
CA VAL A 370 25.41 -6.84 -0.53
C VAL A 370 25.54 -5.72 -1.58
N TRP A 371 25.42 -4.47 -1.17
CA TRP A 371 25.52 -3.31 -2.06
C TRP A 371 26.96 -2.92 -2.39
N GLY A 372 27.98 -3.52 -1.72
CA GLY A 372 29.38 -3.20 -1.90
C GLY A 372 29.75 -1.78 -1.44
N VAL A 373 29.12 -1.28 -0.36
CA VAL A 373 29.34 0.07 0.17
C VAL A 373 29.68 0.04 1.65
N ASP A 374 30.28 1.11 2.16
CA ASP A 374 30.52 1.28 3.59
C ASP A 374 29.19 1.42 4.35
N PRO A 375 28.91 0.60 5.38
CA PRO A 375 27.72 0.73 6.23
C PRO A 375 27.50 2.14 6.79
N ASP A 376 28.56 2.85 7.12
CA ASP A 376 28.50 4.21 7.68
C ASP A 376 28.15 5.27 6.61
N SER A 377 28.32 4.96 5.32
CA SER A 377 27.90 5.82 4.22
C SER A 377 26.38 5.87 4.02
N LEU A 378 25.63 4.89 4.54
CA LEU A 378 24.17 4.87 4.40
C LEU A 378 23.53 5.94 5.28
N PRO A 379 22.59 6.75 4.78
CA PRO A 379 21.89 7.74 5.59
C PRO A 379 21.01 7.09 6.68
N GLY A 380 20.63 7.86 7.68
CA GLY A 380 19.66 7.44 8.70
C GLY A 380 18.20 7.45 8.18
N PRO A 381 17.20 7.18 9.05
CA PRO A 381 15.80 7.30 8.71
C PRO A 381 15.42 8.74 8.30
N GLY A 382 14.59 8.85 7.26
CA GLY A 382 14.12 10.13 6.73
C GLY A 382 12.68 10.47 7.12
N ARG A 383 12.13 11.50 6.46
CA ARG A 383 10.74 11.94 6.63
C ARG A 383 9.76 10.92 6.05
N SER A 384 8.61 10.75 6.70
CA SER A 384 7.51 9.98 6.13
C SER A 384 6.89 10.68 4.93
N ALA A 385 6.12 9.95 4.11
CA ALA A 385 5.60 10.44 2.85
C ALA A 385 4.91 11.82 2.93
N TYR A 386 4.06 12.08 3.93
CA TYR A 386 3.42 13.39 4.02
C TYR A 386 4.39 14.47 4.52
N GLU A 387 5.25 14.14 5.49
CA GLU A 387 6.28 15.06 5.98
C GLU A 387 7.28 15.44 4.87
N LEU A 388 7.62 14.48 4.00
CA LEU A 388 8.45 14.73 2.82
C LEU A 388 7.74 15.68 1.85
N LEU A 389 6.46 15.44 1.54
CA LEU A 389 5.68 16.32 0.66
C LEU A 389 5.47 17.73 1.25
N ASP A 390 5.33 17.85 2.56
CA ASP A 390 5.20 19.13 3.26
C ASP A 390 6.52 19.93 3.27
N ALA A 391 7.67 19.25 3.25
CA ALA A 391 9.00 19.84 3.23
C ALA A 391 9.47 20.33 1.84
N LEU A 392 8.72 20.01 0.77
CA LEU A 392 9.08 20.42 -0.61
C LEU A 392 9.13 21.94 -0.77
N GLY A 393 10.15 22.45 -1.51
CA GLY A 393 10.38 23.88 -1.72
C GLY A 393 10.91 24.61 -0.48
N GLY A 394 11.16 23.88 0.59
CA GLY A 394 11.85 24.33 1.80
C GLY A 394 13.14 23.58 1.98
N ASP A 395 13.16 22.62 2.94
CA ASP A 395 14.34 21.75 3.17
C ASP A 395 14.61 20.83 1.98
N VAL A 396 13.57 20.31 1.33
CA VAL A 396 13.67 19.47 0.12
C VAL A 396 13.39 20.33 -1.09
N ARG A 397 14.41 20.51 -1.93
CA ARG A 397 14.39 21.45 -3.06
C ARG A 397 14.27 20.79 -4.43
N ALA A 398 14.71 19.54 -4.55
CA ALA A 398 14.54 18.76 -5.77
C ALA A 398 13.85 17.43 -5.46
N LEU A 399 13.04 16.91 -6.39
CA LEU A 399 12.32 15.66 -6.21
C LEU A 399 12.43 14.78 -7.46
N LEU A 400 12.80 13.50 -7.26
CA LEU A 400 12.61 12.43 -8.22
C LEU A 400 11.38 11.61 -7.81
N LEU A 401 10.36 11.56 -8.67
CA LEU A 401 9.10 10.87 -8.40
C LEU A 401 8.85 9.75 -9.42
N MET A 402 8.56 8.54 -8.92
CA MET A 402 8.29 7.36 -9.75
C MET A 402 6.95 6.70 -9.37
N GLY A 403 6.04 6.56 -10.32
CA GLY A 403 4.82 5.77 -10.17
C GLY A 403 3.80 6.29 -9.15
N SER A 404 3.74 7.61 -8.91
CA SER A 404 2.80 8.22 -7.97
C SER A 404 2.22 9.54 -8.49
N ASN A 405 1.05 9.94 -7.98
CA ASN A 405 0.37 11.20 -8.35
C ASN A 405 -0.13 11.94 -7.10
N PRO A 406 0.77 12.49 -6.26
CA PRO A 406 0.43 13.11 -4.99
C PRO A 406 -0.47 14.34 -5.10
N VAL A 407 -0.47 15.09 -6.21
CA VAL A 407 -1.39 16.21 -6.47
C VAL A 407 -2.86 15.79 -6.31
N VAL A 408 -3.20 14.53 -6.58
CA VAL A 408 -4.56 13.99 -6.40
C VAL A 408 -4.68 13.14 -5.14
N SER A 409 -3.66 12.36 -4.81
CA SER A 409 -3.74 11.29 -3.81
C SER A 409 -3.32 11.68 -2.39
N ALA A 410 -2.56 12.75 -2.21
CA ALA A 410 -2.11 13.19 -0.89
C ALA A 410 -3.22 13.93 -0.12
N PRO A 411 -3.22 13.90 1.23
CA PRO A 411 -4.13 14.73 2.01
C PRO A 411 -3.78 16.22 1.85
N ARG A 412 -4.72 17.11 2.09
CA ARG A 412 -4.55 18.56 1.90
C ARG A 412 -3.96 18.88 0.51
N ALA A 413 -4.53 18.25 -0.52
CA ALA A 413 -3.95 18.16 -1.86
C ALA A 413 -3.61 19.51 -2.51
N ALA A 414 -4.35 20.59 -2.20
CA ALA A 414 -4.04 21.93 -2.70
C ALA A 414 -2.71 22.45 -2.14
N HIS A 415 -2.44 22.25 -0.85
CA HIS A 415 -1.17 22.58 -0.24
C HIS A 415 -0.01 21.77 -0.80
N VAL A 416 -0.22 20.45 -0.98
CA VAL A 416 0.82 19.57 -1.60
C VAL A 416 1.12 20.03 -3.02
N GLU A 417 0.11 20.43 -3.80
CA GLU A 417 0.32 21.00 -5.13
C GLU A 417 1.14 22.30 -5.08
N GLU A 418 0.85 23.18 -4.13
CA GLU A 418 1.62 24.41 -3.88
C GLU A 418 3.09 24.08 -3.52
N ARG A 419 3.31 23.11 -2.63
CA ARG A 419 4.67 22.65 -2.26
C ARG A 419 5.42 22.09 -3.46
N ILE A 420 4.79 21.27 -4.29
CA ILE A 420 5.38 20.74 -5.52
C ILE A 420 5.76 21.86 -6.49
N ARG A 421 4.91 22.88 -6.65
CA ARG A 421 5.19 24.05 -7.50
C ARG A 421 6.34 24.94 -6.98
N SER A 422 6.66 24.85 -5.68
CA SER A 422 7.75 25.62 -5.06
C SER A 422 9.10 24.90 -5.10
N LEU A 423 9.19 23.69 -5.70
CA LEU A 423 10.44 23.01 -5.92
C LEU A 423 11.34 23.77 -6.92
N ASP A 424 12.65 23.72 -6.68
CA ASP A 424 13.66 24.20 -7.64
C ASP A 424 13.78 23.25 -8.85
N PHE A 425 13.42 21.97 -8.67
CA PHE A 425 13.43 20.97 -9.72
C PHE A 425 12.54 19.75 -9.40
N LEU A 426 11.77 19.31 -10.39
CA LEU A 426 10.94 18.11 -10.33
C LEU A 426 11.15 17.22 -11.55
N ALA A 427 11.57 15.98 -11.34
CA ALA A 427 11.59 14.92 -12.36
C ALA A 427 10.53 13.86 -12.03
N VAL A 428 9.73 13.47 -13.03
CA VAL A 428 8.67 12.47 -12.88
C VAL A 428 8.79 11.37 -13.91
N CYS A 429 8.80 10.11 -13.46
CA CYS A 429 8.64 8.93 -14.31
C CYS A 429 7.17 8.53 -14.30
N ASP A 430 6.50 8.60 -15.44
CA ASP A 430 5.08 8.25 -15.56
C ASP A 430 4.77 7.65 -16.95
N VAL A 431 3.63 7.01 -17.06
CA VAL A 431 3.14 6.40 -18.30
C VAL A 431 2.20 7.33 -19.07
N VAL A 432 1.64 8.32 -18.41
CA VAL A 432 0.77 9.37 -18.96
C VAL A 432 1.15 10.71 -18.33
N LEU A 433 0.77 11.81 -18.94
CA LEU A 433 0.91 13.13 -18.32
C LEU A 433 -0.17 13.27 -17.22
N SER A 434 0.17 12.79 -16.02
CA SER A 434 -0.67 12.94 -14.83
C SER A 434 -0.64 14.36 -14.30
N GLU A 435 -1.50 14.67 -13.32
CA GLU A 435 -1.57 16.00 -12.70
C GLU A 435 -0.23 16.41 -12.05
N THR A 436 0.50 15.46 -11.48
CA THR A 436 1.84 15.71 -10.93
C THR A 436 2.88 15.84 -12.06
N ALA A 437 2.84 14.95 -13.05
CA ALA A 437 3.77 15.01 -14.20
C ALA A 437 3.63 16.32 -14.99
N ALA A 438 2.43 16.88 -15.08
CA ALA A 438 2.20 18.17 -15.74
C ALA A 438 2.91 19.36 -15.05
N LEU A 439 3.29 19.23 -13.79
CA LEU A 439 4.05 20.23 -13.04
C LEU A 439 5.57 20.06 -13.16
N ALA A 440 6.05 18.92 -13.68
CA ALA A 440 7.47 18.57 -13.70
C ALA A 440 8.29 19.42 -14.66
N ASP A 441 9.59 19.54 -14.38
CA ASP A 441 10.61 20.09 -15.28
C ASP A 441 11.04 19.05 -16.32
N VAL A 442 11.08 17.76 -15.91
CA VAL A 442 11.36 16.63 -16.80
C VAL A 442 10.36 15.52 -16.55
N VAL A 443 9.77 14.98 -17.62
CA VAL A 443 8.91 13.80 -17.57
C VAL A 443 9.52 12.70 -18.42
N LEU A 444 9.74 11.54 -17.83
CA LEU A 444 10.29 10.36 -18.50
C LEU A 444 9.20 9.32 -18.75
N PRO A 445 9.02 8.87 -20.01
CA PRO A 445 8.06 7.84 -20.38
C PRO A 445 8.57 6.46 -19.94
N VAL A 446 7.83 5.78 -19.06
CA VAL A 446 8.23 4.47 -18.55
C VAL A 446 7.30 3.35 -19.00
N THR A 447 7.81 2.10 -18.88
CA THR A 447 7.07 0.89 -19.24
C THR A 447 5.80 0.71 -18.41
N GLN A 448 4.77 0.16 -19.07
CA GLN A 448 3.53 -0.31 -18.46
C GLN A 448 3.66 -1.77 -18.03
N TRP A 449 2.78 -2.18 -17.15
CA TRP A 449 2.72 -3.50 -16.53
C TRP A 449 2.83 -4.70 -17.48
N ALA A 450 2.29 -4.64 -18.71
CA ALA A 450 2.37 -5.73 -19.69
C ALA A 450 3.61 -5.65 -20.58
N GLU A 451 4.37 -4.57 -20.49
CA GLU A 451 5.54 -4.26 -21.30
C GLU A 451 6.86 -4.62 -20.61
N GLU A 452 6.78 -5.18 -19.42
CA GLU A 452 7.96 -5.51 -18.59
C GLU A 452 7.78 -6.80 -17.81
N THR A 453 8.90 -7.42 -17.46
CA THR A 453 8.98 -8.52 -16.50
C THR A 453 9.37 -7.96 -15.14
N GLY A 454 8.92 -8.60 -14.07
CA GLY A 454 9.25 -8.26 -12.69
C GLY A 454 8.35 -8.96 -11.70
N THR A 455 8.63 -8.82 -10.42
CA THR A 455 7.84 -9.45 -9.36
C THR A 455 7.00 -8.46 -8.58
N THR A 456 5.93 -8.93 -7.99
CA THR A 456 5.08 -8.16 -7.06
C THR A 456 4.61 -9.06 -5.93
N THR A 457 4.29 -8.47 -4.79
CA THR A 457 3.75 -9.19 -3.62
C THR A 457 2.29 -8.83 -3.41
N ASN A 458 1.40 -9.82 -3.42
CA ASN A 458 -0.03 -9.59 -3.22
C ASN A 458 -0.41 -9.43 -1.74
N LEU A 459 -1.72 -9.25 -1.46
CA LEU A 459 -2.22 -8.97 -0.09
C LEU A 459 -2.03 -10.12 0.91
N GLU A 460 -1.80 -11.34 0.45
CA GLU A 460 -1.57 -12.52 1.32
C GLU A 460 -0.08 -12.86 1.47
N GLY A 461 0.83 -11.99 0.96
CA GLY A 461 2.27 -12.22 1.02
C GLY A 461 2.78 -13.24 -0.01
N ARG A 462 2.02 -13.51 -1.05
CA ARG A 462 2.44 -14.33 -2.19
C ARG A 462 3.20 -13.45 -3.19
N VAL A 463 4.45 -13.78 -3.44
CA VAL A 463 5.29 -13.17 -4.47
C VAL A 463 4.93 -13.78 -5.82
N LEU A 464 4.64 -12.94 -6.80
CA LEU A 464 4.14 -13.32 -8.12
C LEU A 464 5.07 -12.79 -9.21
N LEU A 465 5.29 -13.58 -10.25
CA LEU A 465 6.03 -13.16 -11.44
C LEU A 465 5.08 -12.60 -12.48
N ARG A 466 5.32 -11.38 -12.88
CA ARG A 466 4.72 -10.73 -14.07
C ARG A 466 5.67 -10.90 -15.24
N ARG A 467 5.18 -11.44 -16.35
CA ARG A 467 5.96 -11.59 -17.56
C ARG A 467 5.57 -10.55 -18.60
N GLN A 468 6.56 -10.03 -19.30
CA GLN A 468 6.32 -9.16 -20.46
C GLN A 468 5.48 -9.90 -21.50
N ALA A 469 4.36 -9.31 -21.91
CA ALA A 469 3.47 -9.84 -22.92
C ALA A 469 3.53 -9.07 -24.25
N VAL A 470 3.92 -7.81 -24.21
CA VAL A 470 4.08 -6.94 -25.37
C VAL A 470 5.38 -6.15 -25.29
N ALA A 471 5.94 -5.80 -26.45
CA ALA A 471 7.06 -4.88 -26.47
C ALA A 471 6.58 -3.47 -26.09
N PRO A 472 7.39 -2.69 -25.32
CA PRO A 472 7.10 -1.29 -25.09
C PRO A 472 7.11 -0.51 -26.40
N PRO A 473 6.35 0.61 -26.50
CA PRO A 473 6.45 1.51 -27.66
C PRO A 473 7.89 2.03 -27.85
N PRO A 474 8.31 2.31 -29.07
CA PRO A 474 9.59 2.97 -29.32
C PRO A 474 9.74 4.25 -28.46
N GLY A 475 10.90 4.46 -27.88
CA GLY A 475 11.16 5.61 -27.02
C GLY A 475 10.78 5.45 -25.53
N VAL A 476 10.11 4.38 -25.14
CA VAL A 476 9.81 4.05 -23.74
C VAL A 476 10.91 3.17 -23.14
N ARG A 477 11.35 3.47 -21.91
CA ARG A 477 12.34 2.68 -21.16
C ARG A 477 11.77 2.27 -19.80
N SER A 478 12.28 1.18 -19.19
CA SER A 478 11.86 0.83 -17.83
C SER A 478 12.45 1.78 -16.79
N ASP A 479 11.85 1.86 -15.60
CA ASP A 479 12.40 2.63 -14.48
C ASP A 479 13.80 2.14 -14.08
N LEU A 480 14.13 0.85 -14.28
CA LEU A 480 15.48 0.33 -14.04
C LEU A 480 16.50 0.96 -14.98
N HIS A 481 16.18 1.16 -16.26
CA HIS A 481 17.04 1.88 -17.22
C HIS A 481 17.21 3.36 -16.82
N VAL A 482 16.17 3.99 -16.26
CA VAL A 482 16.26 5.37 -15.74
C VAL A 482 17.26 5.43 -14.58
N LEU A 483 17.12 4.52 -13.60
CA LEU A 483 18.02 4.48 -12.44
C LEU A 483 19.46 4.14 -12.84
N HIS A 484 19.67 3.19 -13.75
CA HIS A 484 20.97 2.88 -14.33
C HIS A 484 21.62 4.13 -14.98
N GLY A 485 20.89 4.78 -15.89
CA GLY A 485 21.39 5.95 -16.61
C GLY A 485 21.70 7.15 -15.70
N LEU A 486 20.92 7.34 -14.63
CA LEU A 486 21.20 8.35 -13.61
C LEU A 486 22.39 7.95 -12.74
N ALA A 487 22.50 6.70 -12.29
CA ALA A 487 23.62 6.22 -11.47
C ALA A 487 24.97 6.41 -12.20
N ALA A 488 25.02 6.06 -13.48
CA ALA A 488 26.21 6.28 -14.32
C ALA A 488 26.63 7.76 -14.36
N ARG A 489 25.68 8.70 -14.44
CA ARG A 489 25.95 10.15 -14.43
C ARG A 489 26.43 10.68 -13.07
N PHE A 490 26.14 9.97 -12.00
CA PHE A 490 26.68 10.22 -10.67
C PHE A 490 28.03 9.51 -10.42
N GLY A 491 28.59 8.84 -11.45
CA GLY A 491 29.85 8.10 -11.34
C GLY A 491 29.74 6.73 -10.72
N VAL A 492 28.52 6.19 -10.57
CA VAL A 492 28.25 4.83 -10.07
C VAL A 492 27.91 3.94 -11.26
N GLU A 493 28.95 3.31 -11.83
CA GLU A 493 28.83 2.52 -13.07
C GLU A 493 28.33 1.09 -12.81
N LYS A 494 28.47 0.58 -11.60
CA LYS A 494 28.10 -0.80 -11.22
C LYS A 494 27.00 -0.82 -10.17
N GLY A 495 26.28 -1.95 -10.07
CA GLY A 495 25.30 -2.19 -9.02
C GLY A 495 23.88 -1.67 -9.33
N PHE A 496 23.61 -1.24 -10.57
CA PHE A 496 22.28 -0.87 -11.07
C PHE A 496 22.01 -1.57 -12.41
N PRO A 497 21.85 -2.91 -12.43
CA PRO A 497 21.53 -3.62 -13.64
C PRO A 497 20.14 -3.23 -14.17
N THR A 498 19.93 -3.40 -15.48
CA THR A 498 18.65 -3.12 -16.13
C THR A 498 17.79 -4.37 -16.31
N ASP A 499 18.38 -5.54 -16.17
CA ASP A 499 17.67 -6.82 -16.15
C ASP A 499 16.97 -7.01 -14.80
N PRO A 500 15.64 -7.22 -14.77
CA PRO A 500 14.91 -7.35 -13.53
C PRO A 500 15.27 -8.63 -12.74
N GLU A 501 15.68 -9.72 -13.41
CA GLU A 501 16.10 -10.94 -12.72
C GLU A 501 17.42 -10.75 -11.98
N GLU A 502 18.39 -10.04 -12.57
CA GLU A 502 19.64 -9.66 -11.89
C GLU A 502 19.39 -8.78 -10.66
N VAL A 503 18.46 -7.81 -10.77
CA VAL A 503 18.03 -6.98 -9.62
C VAL A 503 17.38 -7.83 -8.54
N PHE A 504 16.56 -8.81 -8.94
CA PHE A 504 15.87 -9.71 -8.00
C PHE A 504 16.86 -10.63 -7.28
N GLU A 505 17.90 -11.12 -7.96
CA GLU A 505 18.95 -11.91 -7.33
C GLU A 505 19.73 -11.12 -6.27
N GLU A 506 20.00 -9.84 -6.51
CA GLU A 506 20.59 -8.97 -5.49
C GLU A 506 19.60 -8.73 -4.32
N LEU A 507 18.31 -8.51 -4.61
CA LEU A 507 17.26 -8.36 -3.61
C LEU A 507 17.14 -9.62 -2.73
N ARG A 508 17.24 -10.82 -3.31
CA ARG A 508 17.24 -12.08 -2.55
C ARG A 508 18.36 -12.10 -1.52
N ARG A 509 19.60 -11.78 -1.92
CA ARG A 509 20.74 -11.66 -1.00
C ARG A 509 20.51 -10.59 0.07
N ALA A 510 20.02 -9.43 -0.32
CA ALA A 510 19.78 -8.32 0.61
C ALA A 510 18.65 -8.60 1.61
N SER A 511 17.69 -9.46 1.28
CA SER A 511 16.58 -9.86 2.18
C SER A 511 16.91 -11.10 3.02
N ALA A 512 17.92 -11.88 2.66
CA ALA A 512 18.28 -13.13 3.34
C ALA A 512 18.48 -12.97 4.84
N GLY A 513 17.82 -13.80 5.66
CA GLY A 513 17.83 -13.71 7.13
C GLY A 513 17.02 -12.54 7.71
N GLY A 514 16.33 -11.75 6.89
CA GLY A 514 15.38 -10.71 7.34
C GLY A 514 13.99 -11.28 7.60
N LEU A 515 13.13 -10.47 8.22
CA LEU A 515 11.73 -10.87 8.49
C LEU A 515 10.95 -11.17 7.20
N ALA A 516 11.20 -10.41 6.13
CA ALA A 516 10.69 -10.69 4.78
C ALA A 516 11.79 -11.32 3.94
N ASP A 517 12.11 -12.57 4.25
CA ASP A 517 13.16 -13.33 3.59
C ASP A 517 12.67 -13.89 2.24
N TYR A 518 13.32 -13.46 1.15
CA TYR A 518 13.06 -13.91 -0.22
C TYR A 518 14.17 -14.80 -0.77
N SER A 519 15.19 -15.14 0.02
CA SER A 519 16.40 -15.82 -0.47
C SER A 519 16.13 -17.15 -1.18
N GLY A 520 15.08 -17.89 -0.78
CA GLY A 520 14.65 -19.13 -1.42
C GLY A 520 13.68 -18.97 -2.60
N ILE A 521 13.33 -17.72 -2.98
CA ILE A 521 12.40 -17.43 -4.08
C ILE A 521 13.20 -17.10 -5.35
N THR A 522 12.93 -17.79 -6.47
CA THR A 522 13.55 -17.52 -7.77
C THR A 522 12.50 -17.27 -8.84
N TYR A 523 12.85 -16.59 -9.91
CA TYR A 523 11.96 -16.41 -11.07
C TYR A 523 11.46 -17.76 -11.62
N ARG A 524 12.32 -18.75 -11.67
CA ARG A 524 11.95 -20.10 -12.09
C ARG A 524 10.84 -20.68 -11.22
N ARG A 525 10.99 -20.64 -9.89
CA ARG A 525 9.96 -21.12 -8.96
C ARG A 525 8.64 -20.34 -9.10
N LEU A 526 8.70 -19.01 -9.19
CA LEU A 526 7.51 -18.17 -9.36
C LEU A 526 6.76 -18.50 -10.65
N ALA A 527 7.49 -18.91 -11.69
CA ALA A 527 6.91 -19.32 -12.96
C ALA A 527 6.19 -20.66 -12.90
N GLU A 528 6.71 -21.59 -12.10
CA GLU A 528 6.23 -22.98 -11.97
C GLU A 528 5.12 -23.12 -10.90
N GLU A 529 5.22 -22.38 -9.78
CA GLU A 529 4.41 -22.59 -8.57
C GLU A 529 3.21 -21.63 -8.43
N ASN A 530 2.90 -20.78 -9.42
CA ASN A 530 1.88 -19.74 -9.30
C ASN A 530 2.12 -18.76 -8.12
N GLY A 531 3.38 -18.50 -7.82
CA GLY A 531 3.83 -17.64 -6.74
C GLY A 531 4.20 -18.39 -5.46
N VAL A 532 5.05 -17.78 -4.65
CA VAL A 532 5.59 -18.32 -3.40
C VAL A 532 5.35 -17.36 -2.25
N PHE A 533 4.95 -17.89 -1.09
CA PHE A 533 4.75 -17.08 0.12
C PHE A 533 6.06 -16.81 0.85
N TRP A 534 6.33 -15.56 1.16
CA TRP A 534 7.41 -15.22 2.07
C TRP A 534 6.96 -15.32 3.56
N PRO A 535 7.86 -15.50 4.54
CA PRO A 535 9.29 -15.83 4.43
C PRO A 535 9.54 -17.15 3.72
N CYS A 536 10.59 -17.16 2.88
CA CYS A 536 11.01 -18.35 2.17
C CYS A 536 12.54 -18.36 2.12
N PRO A 537 13.21 -18.75 3.23
CA PRO A 537 14.66 -18.77 3.31
C PRO A 537 15.27 -19.83 2.37
N ALA A 538 16.45 -19.53 1.83
CA ALA A 538 17.26 -20.54 1.15
C ALA A 538 17.78 -21.55 2.17
N PRO A 539 18.01 -22.81 1.78
CA PRO A 539 18.53 -23.85 2.68
C PRO A 539 19.85 -23.47 3.38
N ASP A 540 20.69 -22.68 2.72
CA ASP A 540 22.01 -22.28 3.21
C ASP A 540 22.03 -20.85 3.83
N ALA A 541 20.91 -20.16 3.94
CA ALA A 541 20.84 -18.82 4.52
C ALA A 541 21.21 -18.77 6.02
N ALA A 542 21.29 -19.92 6.70
CA ALA A 542 21.76 -20.04 8.08
C ALA A 542 23.29 -19.88 8.25
N LEU A 543 24.07 -19.79 7.17
CA LEU A 543 25.54 -19.74 7.18
C LEU A 543 26.14 -18.35 6.95
N VAL A 544 25.35 -17.29 6.96
CA VAL A 544 25.84 -15.91 6.80
C VAL A 544 25.85 -15.12 8.15
N ASP A 545 25.72 -15.79 9.27
CA ASP A 545 26.18 -15.23 10.53
C ASP A 545 27.71 -15.34 10.58
N GLY A 546 28.37 -14.22 10.30
CA GLY A 546 29.81 -14.09 10.47
C GLY A 546 30.19 -14.41 11.91
N GLY A 547 30.71 -15.62 12.11
CA GLY A 547 31.30 -16.02 13.37
C GLY A 547 32.39 -15.04 13.78
N GLU A 548 32.16 -14.32 14.85
CA GLU A 548 33.23 -13.85 15.70
C GLU A 548 33.85 -15.11 16.31
N ASP A 549 35.07 -15.42 15.88
CA ASP A 549 36.17 -16.01 16.62
C ASP A 549 37.15 -16.71 15.64
N ALA A 550 38.00 -15.91 15.00
CA ALA A 550 39.27 -16.40 14.51
C ALA A 550 40.36 -15.45 15.04
N ALA A 551 41.07 -15.92 16.01
CA ALA A 551 42.25 -15.25 16.58
C ALA A 551 43.33 -15.05 15.49
N PRO A 552 44.12 -13.96 15.59
CA PRO A 552 45.21 -13.70 14.67
C PRO A 552 46.43 -14.49 15.09
N ASP A 553 46.92 -15.38 14.24
CA ASP A 553 48.36 -15.73 14.20
C ASP A 553 48.67 -16.77 13.13
N ALA A 554 49.25 -16.31 12.02
CA ALA A 554 50.39 -16.88 11.31
C ALA A 554 50.72 -16.05 10.05
N PRO A 555 52.01 -15.78 9.78
CA PRO A 555 52.42 -14.97 8.61
C PRO A 555 52.34 -15.75 7.31
N PRO A 556 52.23 -15.07 6.15
CA PRO A 556 52.07 -15.72 4.86
C PRO A 556 53.38 -16.37 4.39
N GLU A 557 53.27 -17.58 3.91
CA GLU A 557 54.28 -18.19 3.03
C GLU A 557 54.01 -17.72 1.58
N ASP A 558 55.07 -17.26 0.94
CA ASP A 558 55.15 -16.86 -0.47
C ASP A 558 54.80 -18.02 -1.39
N ASP A 559 53.87 -17.82 -2.33
CA ASP A 559 53.79 -18.62 -3.55
C ASP A 559 53.27 -17.78 -4.73
N PRO A 560 53.78 -18.02 -5.97
CA PRO A 560 53.79 -16.98 -7.02
C PRO A 560 52.57 -17.02 -7.93
N ALA A 561 52.27 -15.84 -8.44
CA ALA A 561 51.48 -15.50 -9.62
C ALA A 561 50.74 -16.62 -10.36
N GLY A 562 49.43 -16.62 -10.29
CA GLY A 562 48.49 -17.35 -11.14
C GLY A 562 47.22 -16.59 -11.34
N GLU A 563 47.08 -16.10 -12.54
CA GLU A 563 45.92 -15.76 -13.37
C GLU A 563 44.60 -15.25 -12.70
N ASP A 564 44.16 -14.10 -13.17
CA ASP A 564 42.88 -13.47 -12.98
C ASP A 564 41.70 -14.47 -13.10
N ASP A 565 41.04 -14.78 -11.97
CA ASP A 565 39.73 -15.40 -11.97
C ASP A 565 38.68 -14.34 -11.66
N PRO A 566 37.68 -14.11 -12.54
CA PRO A 566 36.64 -13.13 -12.27
C PRO A 566 35.81 -13.58 -11.08
N ALA A 567 35.51 -12.63 -10.19
CA ALA A 567 34.75 -12.77 -8.96
C ALA A 567 33.60 -13.79 -9.08
N GLY A 568 33.77 -14.94 -8.41
CA GLY A 568 32.81 -16.03 -8.44
C GLY A 568 31.46 -15.58 -7.96
N GLU A 569 30.46 -15.75 -8.82
CA GLU A 569 29.05 -15.75 -8.49
C GLU A 569 28.82 -16.80 -7.38
N ALA A 570 28.52 -16.35 -6.18
CA ALA A 570 28.04 -17.24 -5.12
C ALA A 570 26.65 -17.73 -5.53
N ASP A 571 26.62 -18.86 -6.20
CA ASP A 571 25.43 -19.54 -6.67
C ASP A 571 24.66 -20.05 -5.44
N PHE A 572 23.46 -19.52 -5.20
CA PHE A 572 22.52 -20.03 -4.20
C PHE A 572 21.90 -21.38 -4.61
N ALA A 573 22.67 -22.24 -5.25
CA ALA A 573 22.22 -23.59 -5.55
C ALA A 573 22.12 -24.39 -4.23
N PRO A 574 20.96 -25.00 -3.92
CA PRO A 574 20.83 -25.84 -2.73
C PRO A 574 21.83 -27.00 -2.80
N ALA A 575 22.37 -27.37 -1.66
CA ALA A 575 23.22 -28.56 -1.56
C ALA A 575 22.44 -29.76 -2.13
N PRO A 576 23.11 -30.67 -2.89
CA PRO A 576 22.46 -31.83 -3.49
C PRO A 576 21.69 -32.64 -2.43
N GLY A 577 20.35 -32.69 -2.53
CA GLY A 577 19.48 -33.46 -1.65
C GLY A 577 18.63 -32.67 -0.66
N THR A 578 18.76 -31.33 -0.55
CA THR A 578 17.90 -30.53 0.29
C THR A 578 16.68 -30.02 -0.51
N ALA A 579 15.47 -30.38 -0.08
CA ALA A 579 14.25 -29.85 -0.70
C ALA A 579 14.15 -28.32 -0.47
N PRO A 580 13.73 -27.53 -1.47
CA PRO A 580 13.55 -26.10 -1.31
C PRO A 580 12.47 -25.80 -0.25
N HIS A 581 12.63 -24.72 0.50
CA HIS A 581 11.64 -24.27 1.48
C HIS A 581 10.29 -23.99 0.77
N PRO A 582 9.16 -24.55 1.23
CA PRO A 582 7.87 -24.47 0.51
C PRO A 582 7.25 -23.06 0.53
N GLY A 583 7.87 -22.09 1.20
CA GLY A 583 7.26 -20.81 1.57
C GLY A 583 6.42 -20.92 2.83
N THR A 584 5.92 -19.78 3.32
CA THR A 584 5.17 -19.71 4.59
C THR A 584 3.78 -19.13 4.36
N PRO A 585 2.81 -19.94 3.91
CA PRO A 585 1.45 -19.44 3.65
C PRO A 585 0.74 -18.94 4.91
N ARG A 586 1.03 -19.51 6.08
CA ARG A 586 0.43 -19.12 7.37
C ARG A 586 1.53 -18.75 8.37
N LEU A 587 1.47 -17.51 8.87
CA LEU A 587 2.36 -17.01 9.91
C LEU A 587 1.84 -17.34 11.30
N PHE A 588 2.75 -17.34 12.27
CA PHE A 588 2.48 -17.35 13.72
C PHE A 588 1.88 -18.65 14.27
N LEU A 589 1.82 -19.73 13.51
CA LEU A 589 1.26 -20.99 14.02
C LEU A 589 2.05 -21.53 15.21
N ASP A 590 3.36 -21.54 15.12
CA ASP A 590 4.27 -22.05 16.16
C ASP A 590 4.67 -20.94 17.13
N ALA A 591 5.19 -19.81 16.62
CA ALA A 591 5.64 -18.67 17.40
C ALA A 591 5.37 -17.35 16.66
N PHE A 592 5.22 -16.26 17.41
CA PHE A 592 5.20 -14.91 16.85
C PHE A 592 6.63 -14.42 16.57
N ALA A 593 6.78 -13.45 15.67
CA ALA A 593 8.08 -12.91 15.26
C ALA A 593 8.65 -11.89 16.28
N THR A 594 8.44 -12.15 17.55
CA THR A 594 8.96 -11.40 18.69
C THR A 594 10.15 -12.16 19.29
N PRO A 595 11.05 -11.51 20.06
CA PRO A 595 12.25 -12.17 20.58
C PRO A 595 12.00 -13.42 21.44
N ASP A 596 10.83 -13.50 22.08
CA ASP A 596 10.42 -14.63 22.93
C ASP A 596 9.30 -15.49 22.32
N GLY A 597 8.95 -15.24 21.06
CA GLY A 597 7.90 -15.98 20.33
C GLY A 597 6.47 -15.71 20.81
N ARG A 598 6.23 -14.73 21.71
CA ARG A 598 4.90 -14.43 22.28
C ARG A 598 4.36 -13.10 21.74
N ALA A 599 3.07 -13.05 21.45
CA ALA A 599 2.41 -11.81 21.05
C ALA A 599 2.32 -10.80 22.19
N ARG A 600 2.14 -9.52 21.83
CA ARG A 600 2.03 -8.42 22.78
C ARG A 600 0.63 -7.82 22.72
N PHE A 601 -0.10 -7.80 23.84
CA PHE A 601 -1.18 -6.86 24.00
C PHE A 601 -0.64 -5.44 24.08
N VAL A 602 -1.26 -4.50 23.40
CA VAL A 602 -0.90 -3.08 23.45
C VAL A 602 -2.04 -2.33 24.13
N PRO A 603 -1.85 -1.79 25.34
CA PRO A 603 -2.88 -1.03 26.00
C PRO A 603 -3.18 0.25 25.23
N VAL A 604 -4.45 0.45 24.88
CA VAL A 604 -4.93 1.61 24.12
C VAL A 604 -6.21 2.16 24.74
N SER A 605 -6.41 3.47 24.65
CA SER A 605 -7.59 4.15 25.15
C SER A 605 -8.19 5.03 24.07
N HIS A 606 -9.52 5.14 24.05
CA HIS A 606 -10.19 6.03 23.11
C HIS A 606 -9.77 7.48 23.32
N ARG A 607 -9.51 8.16 22.21
CA ARG A 607 -9.39 9.60 22.10
C ARG A 607 -10.18 10.09 20.89
N PRO A 608 -10.64 11.34 20.87
CA PRO A 608 -11.36 11.90 19.73
C PRO A 608 -10.48 11.92 18.47
N SER A 609 -11.08 12.13 17.31
CA SER A 609 -10.36 12.42 16.06
C SER A 609 -9.58 13.72 16.18
N ALA A 610 -8.57 13.91 15.35
CA ALA A 610 -7.79 15.17 15.36
C ALA A 610 -8.64 16.38 15.03
N GLU A 611 -9.81 16.17 14.41
CA GLU A 611 -10.79 17.21 14.09
C GLU A 611 -12.20 16.68 14.37
N GLU A 612 -12.90 17.32 15.29
CA GLU A 612 -14.30 17.05 15.62
C GLU A 612 -15.22 18.07 14.95
N PRO A 613 -16.48 17.71 14.61
CA PRO A 613 -17.49 18.67 14.18
C PRO A 613 -17.76 19.74 15.23
N ASP A 614 -18.01 20.96 14.76
CA ASP A 614 -18.41 22.12 15.57
C ASP A 614 -19.56 22.88 14.88
N GLU A 615 -19.90 24.10 15.39
CA GLU A 615 -20.98 24.92 14.85
C GLU A 615 -20.69 25.39 13.41
N GLU A 616 -19.42 25.61 13.05
CA GLU A 616 -19.03 26.07 11.71
C GLU A 616 -18.94 24.90 10.72
N TYR A 617 -18.47 23.74 11.18
CA TYR A 617 -18.27 22.51 10.37
C TYR A 617 -19.02 21.33 11.00
N PRO A 618 -20.37 21.29 10.92
CA PRO A 618 -21.21 20.40 11.71
C PRO A 618 -21.34 18.97 11.16
N VAL A 619 -20.75 18.66 10.02
CA VAL A 619 -20.90 17.38 9.30
C VAL A 619 -19.55 16.70 9.18
N LEU A 620 -19.54 15.37 9.29
CA LEU A 620 -18.35 14.56 9.03
C LEU A 620 -18.25 14.22 7.54
N LEU A 621 -17.07 14.37 6.96
CA LEU A 621 -16.73 13.82 5.66
C LEU A 621 -15.88 12.57 5.82
N THR A 622 -16.28 11.49 5.14
CA THR A 622 -15.42 10.35 4.90
C THR A 622 -15.17 10.16 3.40
N THR A 623 -14.02 9.61 3.04
CA THR A 623 -13.62 9.42 1.64
C THR A 623 -13.49 7.94 1.29
N GLY A 624 -13.56 7.61 0.02
CA GLY A 624 -13.42 6.22 -0.41
C GLY A 624 -13.21 6.04 -1.90
N ARG A 625 -13.48 4.81 -2.35
CA ARG A 625 -13.31 4.37 -3.74
C ARG A 625 -14.62 4.04 -4.40
N VAL A 626 -14.63 4.06 -5.73
CA VAL A 626 -15.69 3.47 -6.57
C VAL A 626 -15.11 2.35 -7.43
N VAL A 627 -15.97 1.39 -7.80
CA VAL A 627 -15.54 0.15 -8.48
C VAL A 627 -14.81 0.39 -9.80
N ALA A 628 -15.20 1.42 -10.56
CA ALA A 628 -14.65 1.69 -11.89
C ALA A 628 -13.32 2.46 -11.87
N GLN A 629 -12.92 3.04 -10.73
CA GLN A 629 -11.70 3.85 -10.65
C GLN A 629 -10.65 3.21 -9.73
N TYR A 630 -9.37 3.52 -10.00
CA TYR A 630 -8.24 3.01 -9.23
C TYR A 630 -7.31 4.14 -8.78
N GLN A 631 -7.06 4.24 -7.47
CA GLN A 631 -6.19 5.25 -6.83
C GLN A 631 -6.52 6.68 -7.30
N SER A 632 -5.54 7.46 -7.77
CA SER A 632 -5.78 8.81 -8.30
C SER A 632 -6.61 8.85 -9.61
N GLY A 633 -6.94 7.71 -10.17
CA GLY A 633 -7.66 7.61 -11.44
C GLY A 633 -6.81 7.96 -12.67
N ALA A 634 -5.51 8.27 -12.52
CA ALA A 634 -4.67 8.73 -13.62
C ALA A 634 -4.69 7.82 -14.86
N GLN A 635 -4.77 6.51 -14.68
CA GLN A 635 -4.94 5.56 -15.78
C GLN A 635 -6.41 5.24 -16.06
N THR A 636 -7.19 4.90 -15.04
CA THR A 636 -8.57 4.40 -15.22
C THR A 636 -9.54 5.45 -15.77
N ARG A 637 -9.33 6.75 -15.49
CA ARG A 637 -10.09 7.84 -16.11
C ARG A 637 -9.84 8.01 -17.62
N ARG A 638 -8.84 7.29 -18.16
CA ARG A 638 -8.49 7.27 -19.59
C ARG A 638 -8.98 6.01 -20.32
N VAL A 639 -9.74 5.17 -19.63
CA VAL A 639 -10.40 3.98 -20.16
C VAL A 639 -11.88 4.31 -20.31
N ASP A 640 -12.39 4.34 -21.52
CA ASP A 640 -13.73 4.85 -21.85
C ASP A 640 -14.84 4.09 -21.12
N GLU A 641 -14.76 2.76 -21.03
CA GLU A 641 -15.73 1.93 -20.34
C GLU A 641 -15.78 2.23 -18.83
N LEU A 642 -14.60 2.41 -18.22
CA LEU A 642 -14.51 2.74 -16.80
C LEU A 642 -14.97 4.17 -16.52
N ASN A 643 -14.63 5.10 -17.41
CA ASN A 643 -15.04 6.49 -17.30
C ASN A 643 -16.55 6.66 -17.51
N THR A 644 -17.16 5.90 -18.42
CA THR A 644 -18.61 5.85 -18.59
C THR A 644 -19.31 5.32 -17.34
N ALA A 645 -18.74 4.29 -16.69
CA ALA A 645 -19.31 3.71 -15.46
C ALA A 645 -19.17 4.63 -14.23
N ALA A 646 -18.17 5.52 -14.21
CA ALA A 646 -17.95 6.50 -13.13
C ALA A 646 -17.35 7.78 -13.72
N PRO A 647 -18.18 8.67 -14.29
CA PRO A 647 -17.71 9.78 -15.11
C PRO A 647 -17.15 10.96 -14.30
N GLY A 648 -17.45 11.06 -13.00
CA GLY A 648 -17.02 12.19 -12.19
C GLY A 648 -17.19 11.99 -10.68
N PRO A 649 -16.71 12.97 -9.90
CA PRO A 649 -16.91 12.99 -8.46
C PRO A 649 -18.38 13.22 -8.11
N PHE A 650 -18.75 12.85 -6.89
CA PHE A 650 -20.08 13.11 -6.33
C PHE A 650 -19.98 13.25 -4.80
N VAL A 651 -21.02 13.82 -4.20
CA VAL A 651 -21.20 13.88 -2.74
C VAL A 651 -22.40 13.02 -2.38
N GLU A 652 -22.19 11.90 -1.69
CA GLU A 652 -23.29 11.16 -1.08
C GLU A 652 -23.73 11.86 0.21
N LEU A 653 -25.03 12.13 0.32
CA LEU A 653 -25.62 12.70 1.51
C LEU A 653 -27.01 12.13 1.78
N HIS A 654 -27.37 12.09 3.07
CA HIS A 654 -28.66 11.58 3.48
C HIS A 654 -29.78 12.57 3.08
N PRO A 655 -30.96 12.09 2.61
CA PRO A 655 -32.06 12.96 2.19
C PRO A 655 -32.50 14.00 3.26
N ARG A 656 -32.40 13.67 4.55
CA ARG A 656 -32.68 14.62 5.65
C ARG A 656 -31.69 15.79 5.66
N LEU A 657 -30.43 15.54 5.32
CA LEU A 657 -29.40 16.59 5.23
C LEU A 657 -29.63 17.44 3.97
N ALA A 658 -29.91 16.80 2.85
CA ALA A 658 -30.24 17.47 1.58
C ALA A 658 -31.45 18.40 1.71
N ALA A 659 -32.52 17.95 2.36
CA ALA A 659 -33.72 18.77 2.61
C ALA A 659 -33.43 20.01 3.44
N ARG A 660 -32.55 19.92 4.45
CA ARG A 660 -32.12 21.08 5.26
C ARG A 660 -31.33 22.11 4.43
N LEU A 661 -30.61 21.63 3.41
CA LEU A 661 -29.83 22.50 2.52
C LEU A 661 -30.61 23.01 1.31
N GLY A 662 -31.82 22.52 1.07
CA GLY A 662 -32.59 22.80 -0.15
C GLY A 662 -31.95 22.23 -1.42
N VAL A 663 -31.27 21.07 -1.33
CA VAL A 663 -30.53 20.43 -2.41
C VAL A 663 -31.28 19.19 -2.90
N ALA A 664 -31.45 19.03 -4.21
CA ALA A 664 -32.01 17.86 -4.88
C ALA A 664 -30.93 16.92 -5.43
N GLU A 665 -31.35 15.76 -5.92
CA GLU A 665 -30.46 14.81 -6.63
C GLU A 665 -29.80 15.48 -7.83
N GLY A 666 -28.49 15.38 -7.96
CA GLY A 666 -27.70 15.95 -9.05
C GLY A 666 -27.34 17.43 -8.90
N ASP A 667 -27.91 18.17 -7.94
CA ASP A 667 -27.55 19.55 -7.69
C ASP A 667 -26.08 19.69 -7.25
N PRO A 668 -25.36 20.72 -7.67
CA PRO A 668 -24.01 20.97 -7.25
C PRO A 668 -23.98 21.37 -5.75
N VAL A 669 -23.16 20.66 -4.99
CA VAL A 669 -22.92 20.93 -3.57
C VAL A 669 -21.45 21.26 -3.36
N ALA A 670 -21.19 22.36 -2.67
CA ALA A 670 -19.86 22.65 -2.16
C ALA A 670 -19.69 22.00 -0.78
N VAL A 671 -18.63 21.23 -0.66
CA VAL A 671 -18.14 20.71 0.62
C VAL A 671 -16.94 21.58 1.02
N VAL A 672 -17.00 22.15 2.19
CA VAL A 672 -15.98 23.10 2.68
C VAL A 672 -15.41 22.57 3.99
N SER A 673 -14.09 22.46 4.05
CA SER A 673 -13.34 22.17 5.28
C SER A 673 -12.44 23.36 5.63
N ARG A 674 -11.76 23.31 6.76
CA ARG A 674 -10.75 24.32 7.15
C ARG A 674 -9.56 24.41 6.17
N ARG A 675 -9.42 23.44 5.25
CA ARG A 675 -8.30 23.30 4.29
C ARG A 675 -8.65 23.70 2.87
N GLY A 676 -9.92 23.80 2.56
CA GLY A 676 -10.34 24.17 1.22
C GLY A 676 -11.77 23.78 0.89
N ARG A 677 -12.10 23.84 -0.38
CA ARG A 677 -13.44 23.66 -0.93
C ARG A 677 -13.41 22.71 -2.12
N ALA A 678 -14.37 21.79 -2.18
CA ALA A 678 -14.61 20.94 -3.36
C ALA A 678 -16.09 21.03 -3.76
N VAL A 679 -16.38 20.92 -5.05
CA VAL A 679 -17.74 20.98 -5.59
C VAL A 679 -18.02 19.73 -6.40
N ALA A 680 -19.13 19.05 -6.12
CA ALA A 680 -19.56 17.89 -6.87
C ALA A 680 -21.08 17.75 -6.81
N PRO A 681 -21.70 17.03 -7.76
CA PRO A 681 -23.14 16.78 -7.74
C PRO A 681 -23.56 15.94 -6.53
N ALA A 682 -24.69 16.26 -5.96
CA ALA A 682 -25.32 15.52 -4.89
C ALA A 682 -25.81 14.15 -5.36
N ARG A 683 -25.56 13.13 -4.54
CA ARG A 683 -26.18 11.81 -4.67
C ARG A 683 -26.94 11.50 -3.38
N LEU A 684 -28.24 11.45 -3.44
CA LEU A 684 -29.07 11.23 -2.27
C LEU A 684 -29.18 9.76 -1.95
N THR A 685 -28.88 9.37 -0.72
CA THR A 685 -28.97 7.97 -0.29
C THR A 685 -29.26 7.85 1.21
N THR A 686 -30.08 6.88 1.58
CA THR A 686 -30.29 6.48 2.98
C THR A 686 -29.21 5.48 3.46
N ALA A 687 -28.30 5.09 2.59
CA ALA A 687 -27.20 4.18 2.92
C ALA A 687 -26.04 4.87 3.68
N ILE A 688 -26.17 6.17 3.96
CA ILE A 688 -25.22 6.94 4.76
C ILE A 688 -25.91 7.57 5.98
N ARG A 689 -25.16 7.80 7.04
CA ARG A 689 -25.66 8.47 8.27
C ARG A 689 -26.08 9.91 7.98
N PRO A 690 -27.10 10.45 8.71
CA PRO A 690 -27.53 11.85 8.50
C PRO A 690 -26.52 12.93 8.90
N ASP A 691 -25.51 12.56 9.69
CA ASP A 691 -24.44 13.45 10.17
C ASP A 691 -23.13 13.32 9.37
N THR A 692 -23.17 12.54 8.27
CA THR A 692 -21.98 12.18 7.52
C THR A 692 -22.21 12.33 6.01
N VAL A 693 -21.19 12.76 5.27
CA VAL A 693 -21.15 12.74 3.80
C VAL A 693 -19.96 11.94 3.30
N PHE A 694 -20.06 11.46 2.07
CA PHE A 694 -19.01 10.69 1.42
C PHE A 694 -18.62 11.29 0.08
N MET A 695 -17.30 11.35 -0.21
CA MET A 695 -16.76 11.71 -1.52
C MET A 695 -15.72 10.69 -1.98
N PRO A 696 -15.78 10.23 -3.24
CA PRO A 696 -14.71 9.42 -3.82
C PRO A 696 -13.52 10.31 -4.21
N PHE A 697 -12.28 9.82 -4.03
CA PHE A 697 -11.07 10.64 -4.14
C PHE A 697 -10.33 10.53 -5.49
N HIS A 698 -10.92 9.92 -6.51
CA HIS A 698 -10.23 9.59 -7.77
C HIS A 698 -10.06 10.74 -8.76
N TRP A 699 -10.65 11.91 -8.51
CA TRP A 699 -10.71 13.01 -9.46
C TRP A 699 -9.91 14.24 -9.02
N PRO A 700 -9.25 14.92 -9.99
CA PRO A 700 -8.64 16.24 -9.79
C PRO A 700 -9.67 17.38 -9.90
N GLY A 701 -9.18 18.60 -9.92
CA GLY A 701 -9.96 19.81 -10.21
C GLY A 701 -10.92 20.18 -9.09
N ALA A 702 -12.06 20.79 -9.45
CA ALA A 702 -13.02 21.34 -8.47
C ALA A 702 -13.64 20.28 -7.54
N GLY A 703 -13.73 19.01 -7.99
CA GLY A 703 -14.26 17.89 -7.21
C GLY A 703 -13.19 17.06 -6.47
N ARG A 704 -11.96 17.56 -6.32
CA ARG A 704 -10.85 16.88 -5.66
C ARG A 704 -11.09 16.74 -4.16
N ALA A 705 -11.57 15.56 -3.72
CA ALA A 705 -11.92 15.29 -2.32
C ALA A 705 -10.73 15.49 -1.35
N ASN A 706 -9.51 15.16 -1.76
CA ASN A 706 -8.32 15.29 -0.91
C ASN A 706 -7.90 16.75 -0.65
N THR A 707 -8.47 17.75 -1.31
CA THR A 707 -8.36 19.16 -0.91
C THR A 707 -8.93 19.39 0.48
N LEU A 708 -9.91 18.57 0.89
CA LEU A 708 -10.64 18.69 2.14
C LEU A 708 -10.02 17.91 3.30
N THR A 709 -9.28 16.84 3.00
CA THR A 709 -8.85 15.83 3.98
C THR A 709 -7.80 16.36 4.96
N ASN A 710 -7.85 15.83 6.19
CA ASN A 710 -7.00 16.22 7.30
C ASN A 710 -5.60 15.58 7.19
N PRO A 711 -4.51 16.37 7.28
CA PRO A 711 -3.16 15.84 7.24
C PRO A 711 -2.62 15.37 8.60
N ALA A 712 -3.40 15.47 9.69
CA ALA A 712 -2.96 15.04 11.02
C ALA A 712 -2.45 13.60 11.00
N LEU A 713 -1.25 13.38 11.54
CA LEU A 713 -0.55 12.11 11.44
C LEU A 713 -0.74 11.25 12.67
N ASP A 714 -0.91 9.95 12.46
CA ASP A 714 -0.74 8.95 13.50
C ASP A 714 0.70 9.03 14.06
N PRO A 715 0.89 9.11 15.38
CA PRO A 715 2.22 9.34 15.97
C PRO A 715 3.22 8.20 15.72
N THR A 716 2.74 6.99 15.50
CA THR A 716 3.60 5.81 15.27
C THR A 716 3.81 5.54 13.78
N SER A 717 2.72 5.38 13.03
CA SER A 717 2.77 4.97 11.63
C SER A 717 2.99 6.14 10.67
N ARG A 718 2.78 7.38 11.14
CA ARG A 718 2.77 8.61 10.32
C ARG A 718 1.71 8.58 9.21
N MET A 719 0.63 7.80 9.40
CA MET A 719 -0.53 7.75 8.53
C MET A 719 -1.37 9.00 8.69
N PRO A 720 -1.77 9.70 7.59
CA PRO A 720 -2.68 10.84 7.66
C PRO A 720 -4.14 10.45 7.92
N GLU A 721 -4.91 11.38 8.51
CA GLU A 721 -6.33 11.23 8.82
C GLU A 721 -7.23 11.52 7.60
N PHE A 722 -7.26 10.61 6.62
CA PHE A 722 -8.09 10.75 5.41
C PHE A 722 -9.58 10.50 5.61
N LYS A 723 -9.95 9.76 6.67
CA LYS A 723 -11.29 9.20 6.82
C LYS A 723 -12.21 10.03 7.70
N VAL A 724 -11.66 11.04 8.35
CA VAL A 724 -12.41 11.89 9.25
C VAL A 724 -11.99 13.33 9.03
N CYS A 725 -12.91 14.18 8.60
CA CYS A 725 -12.73 15.62 8.68
C CYS A 725 -14.08 16.32 8.88
N ALA A 726 -14.08 17.41 9.61
CA ALA A 726 -15.26 18.24 9.81
C ALA A 726 -15.47 19.17 8.60
N VAL A 727 -16.70 19.22 8.09
CA VAL A 727 -17.08 20.01 6.92
C VAL A 727 -18.42 20.71 7.12
N ARG A 728 -18.62 21.81 6.37
CA ARG A 728 -19.95 22.36 6.11
C ARG A 728 -20.32 22.16 4.65
N LEU A 729 -21.61 22.16 4.38
CA LEU A 729 -22.16 22.01 3.05
C LEU A 729 -22.87 23.30 2.63
N GLU A 730 -22.69 23.66 1.36
CA GLU A 730 -23.32 24.86 0.78
C GLU A 730 -23.98 24.47 -0.54
N ALA A 731 -25.25 24.86 -0.72
CA ALA A 731 -25.89 24.77 -2.02
C ALA A 731 -25.22 25.77 -2.99
N VAL A 732 -24.86 25.28 -4.18
CA VAL A 732 -24.25 26.12 -5.23
C VAL A 732 -25.32 26.51 -6.22
N ASN A 733 -25.73 27.80 -6.25
CA ASN A 733 -26.70 28.28 -7.23
C ASN A 733 -26.11 28.17 -8.65
N SER A 734 -26.77 27.46 -9.53
CA SER A 734 -26.35 27.22 -10.92
C SER A 734 -26.10 28.51 -11.74
N ALA A 735 -26.58 29.66 -11.30
CA ALA A 735 -26.38 30.97 -11.94
C ALA A 735 -24.93 31.54 -11.83
N ARG A 736 -24.02 30.93 -11.06
CA ARG A 736 -22.64 31.44 -10.85
C ARG A 736 -21.53 30.58 -11.49
N VAL A 737 -21.84 29.52 -12.23
CA VAL A 737 -20.84 28.60 -12.80
C VAL A 737 -20.40 28.99 -14.22
N THR A 738 -20.98 30.01 -14.84
CA THR A 738 -20.67 30.45 -16.21
C THR A 738 -19.74 31.67 -16.25
N GLY A 739 -18.68 31.70 -15.47
CA GLY A 739 -17.75 32.82 -15.52
C GLY A 739 -16.48 32.54 -14.71
N GLY A 740 -15.49 31.93 -15.37
CA GLY A 740 -14.17 31.83 -14.77
C GLY A 740 -13.26 30.95 -15.63
#